data_37d741862be4994c09a0a701abcc3f4f
#
_entry.id   37d741862be4994c09a0a701abcc3f4f
#
_cell.length_a   1.000
_cell.length_b   1.000
_cell.length_c   1.000
_cell.angle_alpha   90.00
_cell.angle_beta   90.00
_cell.angle_gamma   90.00
#
_symmetry.space_group_name_H-M   'P 1'
#
loop_
_entity.id
_entity.type
_entity.pdbx_description
1 polymer ?
#
loop_
_entity_poly.entity_id
_entity_poly.type
_entity_poly.pdbx_seq_one_letter_code
_entity_poly.pdbx_strand_id
1 'polypeptide(L)'
;MATTLTHQLKQIVRRGRVLDAPAQLAGYDADALGYKSYRPDAVVIPADADELVEVLQSSRELNTPVCMRGAGTSLSGGPVAAQGGVIVHTSNLRAVRTINSAGFWCEVECGVALNQLDAELEPYGLFYPPDPSSGPVCTLGGNVAMNAGGAHCFRYGVTSNYVLGVEVVTAAGGVHRFGGPAGGRGAWREDWKRLMVGSEGTLGAFTRFWLRLLPRPEKAWTLRATYADLRSAEKAIHALVAHASYPVAIELMDPRCVAMVENSPMAVGLPMDSFMILTEIDGPADLVDARVEGVAEILRAAGSNDVQFSDEETQRQRLWKARKAAGGLMGQISPDFLVQDAVIPKRALADLLQLVYDEADAAGVPGVNVFHAGDGNLHPNFLFDSRRPGELEKVEKISKRLMQRVVEVGGTLSGEHGIGNDKTAYMPLIFGPDTLRLQLAVPRAFNPRHQLNPLKVFADRRFSAANAEVPTDRSPAGLPQRPAAAVGGAVASRDPRCFVPFLDVIDGIVCVSAEATGQEVDRQVAPHGLRFPLLADTRVPLRELVAASGYASASSRFGPLCDNIVGMNWQLPSGRVIRLGERVVKTTTGYDLFRFLLPTGSRFGRPLDYVLRLRTDSGATFQADLSGPADALNAAVPALLHSCWMHWFDAVDVRVAGADGSALLRVTMNCPATDWPLGRDFLSAFAQAHELVCDFSERVALPPGLPDVMFKTTPQRVVSLARQLAAETGGDWLAFCAPGVVHGYLGGRRDQNSGEPLSAAAMTALKTLVGRHQEALHQEGGEWHSRHLADAPLSELEAAWVAVLEQEFNQP
;
A
#
# COMPACT_ATOMS: atom_id res chain seq x y z
N MET A 1 31.56 -9.14 27.54
CA MET A 1 30.77 -9.42 26.29
C MET A 1 30.91 -8.31 25.28
N ALA A 2 30.66 -7.03 25.61
CA ALA A 2 30.76 -5.92 24.64
C ALA A 2 32.13 -5.77 23.95
N THR A 3 33.25 -5.95 24.71
CA THR A 3 34.61 -5.90 24.15
C THR A 3 34.90 -7.01 23.13
N THR A 4 34.34 -8.22 23.30
CA THR A 4 34.48 -9.34 22.35
C THR A 4 33.66 -9.05 21.08
N LEU A 5 32.41 -8.60 21.23
CA LEU A 5 31.54 -8.24 20.12
C LEU A 5 32.16 -7.16 19.22
N THR A 6 32.55 -6.02 19.81
CA THR A 6 33.13 -4.90 19.06
C THR A 6 34.43 -5.28 18.35
N HIS A 7 35.26 -6.11 19.01
CA HIS A 7 36.50 -6.61 18.42
C HIS A 7 36.25 -7.46 17.18
N GLN A 8 35.30 -8.42 17.24
CA GLN A 8 34.92 -9.24 16.09
C GLN A 8 34.32 -8.40 14.97
N LEU A 9 33.43 -7.47 15.28
CA LEU A 9 32.83 -6.58 14.28
C LEU A 9 33.89 -5.75 13.54
N LYS A 10 34.92 -5.25 14.25
CA LYS A 10 36.06 -4.53 13.64
C LYS A 10 36.96 -5.40 12.77
N GLN A 11 36.94 -6.71 12.96
CA GLN A 11 37.67 -7.66 12.08
C GLN A 11 36.92 -7.96 10.81
N ILE A 12 35.59 -7.99 10.87
CA ILE A 12 34.68 -8.29 9.74
C ILE A 12 34.51 -7.04 8.87
N VAL A 13 34.11 -5.93 9.48
CA VAL A 13 33.83 -4.66 8.79
C VAL A 13 35.15 -3.96 8.44
N ARG A 14 35.67 -4.25 7.25
CA ARG A 14 36.99 -3.75 6.81
C ARG A 14 36.90 -2.46 6.00
N ARG A 15 35.81 -2.26 5.25
CA ARG A 15 35.57 -1.11 4.38
C ARG A 15 34.54 -0.13 4.96
N GLY A 16 33.60 -0.63 5.78
CA GLY A 16 32.64 0.15 6.52
C GLY A 16 33.21 0.75 7.81
N ARG A 17 32.34 1.04 8.76
CA ARG A 17 32.71 1.60 10.06
C ARG A 17 32.04 0.87 11.22
N VAL A 18 32.74 0.75 12.34
CA VAL A 18 32.18 0.30 13.62
C VAL A 18 32.38 1.41 14.64
N LEU A 19 31.29 1.89 15.21
CA LEU A 19 31.25 2.93 16.24
C LEU A 19 30.97 2.26 17.58
N ASP A 20 31.76 2.57 18.61
CA ASP A 20 31.66 1.98 19.94
C ASP A 20 31.93 2.97 21.08
N ALA A 21 32.36 4.18 20.74
CA ALA A 21 32.58 5.22 21.74
C ALA A 21 31.23 5.80 22.23
N PRO A 22 31.05 6.02 23.55
CA PRO A 22 29.77 6.52 24.09
C PRO A 22 29.24 7.79 23.42
N ALA A 23 30.11 8.73 23.04
CA ALA A 23 29.71 9.94 22.33
C ALA A 23 29.20 9.69 20.91
N GLN A 24 29.74 8.63 20.23
CA GLN A 24 29.27 8.24 18.90
C GLN A 24 27.91 7.51 18.97
N LEU A 25 27.71 6.72 20.00
CA LEU A 25 26.48 5.92 20.19
C LEU A 25 25.27 6.80 20.57
N ALA A 26 25.49 7.96 21.20
CA ALA A 26 24.43 8.88 21.63
C ALA A 26 23.56 9.40 20.46
N GLY A 27 24.10 9.47 19.23
CA GLY A 27 23.33 9.85 18.04
C GLY A 27 22.40 8.73 17.50
N TYR A 28 22.44 7.55 18.10
CA TYR A 28 21.70 6.37 17.64
C TYR A 28 20.75 5.79 18.71
N ASP A 29 20.69 6.40 19.90
CA ASP A 29 19.91 5.88 21.03
C ASP A 29 18.43 6.22 20.98
N ALA A 30 18.01 7.16 20.11
CA ALA A 30 16.62 7.54 19.88
C ALA A 30 16.28 7.57 18.37
N ASP A 31 15.00 7.61 18.05
CA ASP A 31 14.45 7.96 16.74
C ASP A 31 13.86 9.38 16.76
N ALA A 32 13.00 9.73 15.78
CA ALA A 32 12.38 11.05 15.73
C ALA A 32 11.33 11.30 16.84
N LEU A 33 10.91 10.26 17.57
CA LEU A 33 10.05 10.42 18.74
C LEU A 33 10.76 11.12 19.91
N GLY A 34 12.06 10.81 20.11
CA GLY A 34 12.96 11.53 20.98
C GLY A 34 12.86 11.25 22.49
N TYR A 35 11.67 11.00 23.04
CA TYR A 35 11.44 10.93 24.50
C TYR A 35 11.86 9.61 25.16
N LYS A 36 12.19 8.57 24.39
CA LYS A 36 12.74 7.29 24.87
C LYS A 36 14.12 7.08 24.30
N SER A 37 15.07 6.68 25.14
CA SER A 37 16.47 6.44 24.76
C SER A 37 16.87 5.00 25.03
N TYR A 38 17.49 4.35 24.02
CA TYR A 38 17.92 2.95 24.07
C TYR A 38 19.35 2.84 23.49
N ARG A 39 20.35 2.82 24.37
CA ARG A 39 21.74 2.80 23.95
C ARG A 39 22.14 1.44 23.35
N PRO A 40 22.65 1.42 22.09
CA PRO A 40 23.23 0.20 21.50
C PRO A 40 24.60 -0.12 22.12
N ASP A 41 25.05 -1.38 22.00
CA ASP A 41 26.42 -1.78 22.35
C ASP A 41 27.41 -1.36 21.27
N ALA A 42 27.03 -1.33 20.02
CA ALA A 42 27.78 -0.86 18.87
C ALA A 42 26.87 -0.39 17.75
N VAL A 43 27.40 0.46 16.85
CA VAL A 43 26.77 0.81 15.57
C VAL A 43 27.72 0.37 14.45
N VAL A 44 27.21 -0.38 13.50
CA VAL A 44 27.92 -0.80 12.29
C VAL A 44 27.33 -0.10 11.09
N ILE A 45 28.19 0.47 10.26
CA ILE A 45 27.85 1.08 8.98
C ILE A 45 28.56 0.26 7.90
N PRO A 46 27.94 -0.83 7.39
CA PRO A 46 28.58 -1.70 6.40
C PRO A 46 28.82 -0.94 5.10
N ALA A 47 29.90 -1.28 4.39
CA ALA A 47 30.21 -0.67 3.09
C ALA A 47 29.26 -1.13 1.99
N ASP A 48 28.81 -2.36 2.08
CA ASP A 48 27.94 -3.03 1.09
C ASP A 48 27.15 -4.20 1.71
N ALA A 49 26.40 -4.91 0.85
CA ALA A 49 25.58 -6.05 1.25
C ALA A 49 26.40 -7.24 1.78
N ASP A 50 27.62 -7.43 1.30
CA ASP A 50 28.47 -8.55 1.73
C ASP A 50 28.92 -8.36 3.19
N GLU A 51 29.40 -7.15 3.55
CA GLU A 51 29.70 -6.84 4.95
C GLU A 51 28.45 -6.91 5.84
N LEU A 52 27.26 -6.52 5.32
CA LEU A 52 26.00 -6.70 6.06
C LEU A 52 25.73 -8.17 6.37
N VAL A 53 25.92 -9.07 5.40
CA VAL A 53 25.77 -10.52 5.59
C VAL A 53 26.71 -11.02 6.69
N GLU A 54 28.00 -10.65 6.62
CA GLU A 54 29.01 -11.06 7.62
C GLU A 54 28.65 -10.55 9.02
N VAL A 55 28.15 -9.31 9.14
CA VAL A 55 27.69 -8.72 10.42
C VAL A 55 26.53 -9.52 11.01
N LEU A 56 25.52 -9.87 10.18
CA LEU A 56 24.36 -10.64 10.65
C LEU A 56 24.76 -12.07 11.07
N GLN A 57 25.64 -12.72 10.31
CA GLN A 57 26.17 -14.05 10.64
C GLN A 57 26.94 -14.04 11.97
N SER A 58 27.86 -13.09 12.16
CA SER A 58 28.61 -12.93 13.41
C SER A 58 27.70 -12.61 14.60
N SER A 59 26.74 -11.72 14.40
CA SER A 59 25.75 -11.39 15.45
C SER A 59 24.92 -12.61 15.85
N ARG A 60 24.59 -13.48 14.89
CA ARG A 60 23.90 -14.75 15.14
C ARG A 60 24.74 -15.72 15.97
N GLU A 61 26.04 -15.87 15.64
CA GLU A 61 26.97 -16.71 16.37
C GLU A 61 27.12 -16.25 17.81
N LEU A 62 27.21 -14.95 18.02
CA LEU A 62 27.32 -14.31 19.33
C LEU A 62 25.98 -14.18 20.07
N ASN A 63 24.89 -14.65 19.49
CA ASN A 63 23.53 -14.47 20.02
C ASN A 63 23.20 -13.00 20.39
N THR A 64 23.67 -12.06 19.59
CA THR A 64 23.53 -10.63 19.82
C THR A 64 22.33 -10.06 19.03
N PRO A 65 21.45 -9.27 19.66
CA PRO A 65 20.37 -8.58 18.96
C PRO A 65 20.90 -7.60 17.89
N VAL A 66 20.18 -7.52 16.76
CA VAL A 66 20.48 -6.57 15.69
C VAL A 66 19.28 -5.72 15.42
N CYS A 67 19.47 -4.40 15.36
CA CYS A 67 18.46 -3.45 15.00
C CYS A 67 18.85 -2.77 13.67
N MET A 68 17.96 -2.81 12.66
CA MET A 68 18.18 -2.14 11.39
C MET A 68 17.81 -0.66 11.49
N ARG A 69 18.62 0.23 10.90
CA ARG A 69 18.39 1.67 10.91
C ARG A 69 18.73 2.30 9.56
N GLY A 70 17.76 3.04 9.00
CA GLY A 70 17.98 4.02 7.94
C GLY A 70 18.31 5.38 8.54
N ALA A 71 17.59 6.43 8.16
CA ALA A 71 17.83 7.79 8.67
C ALA A 71 17.35 8.02 10.13
N GLY A 72 16.62 7.09 10.71
CA GLY A 72 16.11 7.23 12.09
C GLY A 72 14.87 8.12 12.24
N THR A 73 14.14 8.37 11.15
CA THR A 73 12.96 9.24 11.09
C THR A 73 11.66 8.58 11.57
N SER A 74 11.70 7.36 12.09
CA SER A 74 10.54 6.67 12.63
C SER A 74 9.94 7.41 13.83
N LEU A 75 8.62 7.30 13.98
CA LEU A 75 7.81 7.86 15.07
C LEU A 75 7.14 6.77 15.94
N SER A 76 7.71 5.55 15.93
CA SER A 76 7.17 4.41 16.67
C SER A 76 8.24 3.58 17.39
N GLY A 77 9.50 4.04 17.41
CA GLY A 77 10.60 3.30 18.02
C GLY A 77 11.11 2.13 17.16
N GLY A 78 10.90 2.16 15.84
CA GLY A 78 11.35 1.11 14.91
C GLY A 78 12.87 0.91 14.91
N PRO A 79 13.72 1.96 14.74
CA PRO A 79 15.16 1.84 14.54
C PRO A 79 15.99 1.96 15.83
N VAL A 80 15.40 1.73 17.01
CA VAL A 80 16.12 1.82 18.29
C VAL A 80 16.43 0.44 18.89
N ALA A 81 17.59 0.31 19.53
CA ALA A 81 18.10 -0.95 20.10
C ALA A 81 17.45 -1.24 21.47
N ALA A 82 16.16 -1.52 21.52
CA ALA A 82 15.38 -1.69 22.75
C ALA A 82 15.88 -2.83 23.68
N GLN A 83 16.71 -3.75 23.16
CA GLN A 83 17.37 -4.82 23.94
C GLN A 83 18.91 -4.70 23.92
N GLY A 84 19.46 -3.50 23.60
CA GLY A 84 20.88 -3.36 23.35
C GLY A 84 21.28 -4.02 22.03
N GLY A 85 22.53 -4.51 21.95
CA GLY A 85 23.06 -5.16 20.75
C GLY A 85 23.57 -4.18 19.70
N VAL A 86 23.51 -4.57 18.44
CA VAL A 86 24.12 -3.85 17.33
C VAL A 86 23.05 -3.11 16.54
N ILE A 87 23.24 -1.80 16.30
CA ILE A 87 22.53 -1.09 15.25
C ILE A 87 23.29 -1.23 13.94
N VAL A 88 22.64 -1.70 12.89
CA VAL A 88 23.16 -1.70 11.53
C VAL A 88 22.56 -0.53 10.75
N HIS A 89 23.40 0.45 10.44
CA HIS A 89 23.02 1.68 9.76
C HIS A 89 23.34 1.59 8.26
N THR A 90 22.33 1.66 7.42
CA THR A 90 22.42 1.31 5.99
C THR A 90 22.85 2.48 5.07
N SER A 91 23.39 3.57 5.59
CA SER A 91 23.66 4.81 4.83
C SER A 91 24.68 4.68 3.68
N ASN A 92 25.50 3.63 3.67
CA ASN A 92 26.45 3.39 2.56
C ASN A 92 25.82 2.60 1.41
N LEU A 93 24.70 1.89 1.63
CA LEU A 93 23.96 1.18 0.58
C LEU A 93 23.02 2.17 -0.13
N ARG A 94 23.57 3.10 -0.92
CA ARG A 94 22.87 4.26 -1.47
C ARG A 94 22.98 4.45 -2.98
N ALA A 95 23.25 3.36 -3.72
CA ALA A 95 23.31 3.43 -5.17
C ALA A 95 21.91 3.30 -5.79
N VAL A 96 21.57 4.20 -6.72
CA VAL A 96 20.53 3.98 -7.72
C VAL A 96 21.20 3.22 -8.86
N ARG A 97 20.90 1.90 -8.96
CA ARG A 97 21.64 0.98 -9.83
C ARG A 97 21.15 1.01 -11.26
N THR A 98 19.84 1.13 -11.42
CA THR A 98 19.19 1.09 -12.75
C THR A 98 17.92 1.93 -12.71
N ILE A 99 17.74 2.77 -13.72
CA ILE A 99 16.46 3.40 -14.04
C ILE A 99 16.05 2.90 -15.42
N ASN A 100 14.99 2.10 -15.48
CA ASN A 100 14.42 1.62 -16.73
C ASN A 100 13.14 2.41 -17.03
N SER A 101 13.30 3.51 -17.74
CA SER A 101 12.17 4.40 -18.07
C SER A 101 11.12 3.70 -18.93
N ALA A 102 11.53 2.89 -19.90
CA ALA A 102 10.61 2.15 -20.77
C ALA A 102 9.78 1.08 -20.02
N GLY A 103 10.31 0.54 -18.91
CA GLY A 103 9.66 -0.46 -18.07
C GLY A 103 8.97 0.13 -16.83
N PHE A 104 9.10 1.43 -16.58
CA PHE A 104 8.55 2.12 -15.40
C PHE A 104 9.01 1.53 -14.08
N TRP A 105 10.30 1.19 -13.96
CA TRP A 105 10.88 0.69 -12.73
C TRP A 105 12.33 1.17 -12.53
N CYS A 106 12.75 1.16 -11.28
CA CYS A 106 14.15 1.34 -10.91
C CYS A 106 14.63 0.26 -9.94
N GLU A 107 15.95 0.01 -9.94
CA GLU A 107 16.64 -0.80 -8.95
C GLU A 107 17.49 0.11 -8.06
N VAL A 108 17.22 0.07 -6.74
CA VAL A 108 17.82 0.96 -5.76
C VAL A 108 18.27 0.20 -4.53
N GLU A 109 19.36 0.65 -3.90
CA GLU A 109 19.78 0.16 -2.60
C GLU A 109 18.96 0.77 -1.46
N CYS A 110 18.90 0.07 -0.32
CA CYS A 110 18.01 0.42 0.79
C CYS A 110 18.35 1.75 1.50
N GLY A 111 19.59 2.21 1.43
CA GLY A 111 20.04 3.46 2.02
C GLY A 111 19.87 4.69 1.11
N VAL A 112 19.33 4.55 -0.09
CA VAL A 112 18.99 5.68 -0.96
C VAL A 112 17.97 6.58 -0.27
N ALA A 113 18.24 7.87 -0.21
CA ALA A 113 17.28 8.86 0.29
C ALA A 113 16.20 9.14 -0.74
N LEU A 114 14.96 9.40 -0.29
CA LEU A 114 13.84 9.61 -1.19
C LEU A 114 14.05 10.81 -2.13
N ASN A 115 14.56 11.93 -1.61
CA ASN A 115 14.89 13.13 -2.41
C ASN A 115 16.01 12.88 -3.42
N GLN A 116 16.97 11.97 -3.13
CA GLN A 116 17.98 11.56 -4.11
C GLN A 116 17.31 10.83 -5.28
N LEU A 117 16.43 9.87 -4.99
CA LEU A 117 15.72 9.15 -6.03
C LEU A 117 14.88 10.09 -6.90
N ASP A 118 14.13 11.03 -6.29
CA ASP A 118 13.33 12.01 -7.03
C ASP A 118 14.15 12.85 -8.00
N ALA A 119 15.33 13.32 -7.56
CA ALA A 119 16.24 14.09 -8.40
C ALA A 119 16.80 13.26 -9.57
N GLU A 120 17.09 11.97 -9.34
CA GLU A 120 17.59 11.08 -10.39
C GLU A 120 16.51 10.67 -11.40
N LEU A 121 15.21 10.67 -11.00
CA LEU A 121 14.07 10.35 -11.86
C LEU A 121 13.58 11.52 -12.72
N GLU A 122 13.83 12.76 -12.30
CA GLU A 122 13.35 13.97 -12.98
C GLU A 122 13.71 14.04 -14.46
N PRO A 123 14.95 13.73 -14.90
CA PRO A 123 15.34 13.77 -16.31
C PRO A 123 14.57 12.78 -17.20
N TYR A 124 13.92 11.77 -16.60
CA TYR A 124 13.12 10.76 -17.31
C TYR A 124 11.63 11.09 -17.35
N GLY A 125 11.19 12.21 -16.75
CA GLY A 125 9.78 12.54 -16.60
C GLY A 125 9.00 11.56 -15.70
N LEU A 126 9.70 10.86 -14.81
CA LEU A 126 9.15 9.86 -13.91
C LEU A 126 9.22 10.32 -12.46
N PHE A 127 8.41 9.70 -11.59
CA PHE A 127 8.48 9.91 -10.15
C PHE A 127 8.09 8.65 -9.37
N TYR A 128 8.47 8.63 -8.10
CA TYR A 128 8.10 7.62 -7.12
C TYR A 128 7.05 8.22 -6.17
N PRO A 129 5.77 7.81 -6.24
CA PRO A 129 4.67 8.52 -5.61
C PRO A 129 4.62 8.60 -4.08
N PRO A 130 5.07 7.59 -3.29
CA PRO A 130 5.03 7.71 -1.83
C PRO A 130 5.88 8.87 -1.30
N ASP A 131 5.27 9.82 -0.58
CA ASP A 131 5.89 11.08 -0.18
C ASP A 131 5.78 11.38 1.32
N PRO A 132 6.33 10.54 2.21
CA PRO A 132 6.28 10.80 3.64
C PRO A 132 6.84 12.18 3.98
N SER A 133 6.30 12.82 5.04
CA SER A 133 6.75 14.16 5.46
C SER A 133 8.26 14.22 5.76
N SER A 134 8.88 13.09 6.10
CA SER A 134 10.33 12.93 6.26
C SER A 134 11.09 12.77 4.94
N GLY A 135 10.46 12.91 3.77
CA GLY A 135 11.03 12.72 2.43
C GLY A 135 12.43 13.31 2.20
N PRO A 136 12.73 14.52 2.71
CA PRO A 136 14.06 15.11 2.55
C PRO A 136 15.21 14.28 3.13
N VAL A 137 14.95 13.39 4.10
CA VAL A 137 15.99 12.65 4.84
C VAL A 137 15.73 11.16 4.98
N CYS A 138 14.49 10.68 4.84
CA CYS A 138 14.17 9.26 4.98
C CYS A 138 14.84 8.41 3.90
N THR A 139 15.09 7.14 4.21
CA THR A 139 15.65 6.17 3.27
C THR A 139 14.58 5.23 2.76
N LEU A 140 14.75 4.73 1.53
CA LEU A 140 13.84 3.75 0.93
C LEU A 140 13.74 2.47 1.77
N GLY A 141 14.84 2.04 2.42
CA GLY A 141 14.83 0.91 3.34
C GLY A 141 13.90 1.12 4.53
N GLY A 142 13.91 2.33 5.10
CA GLY A 142 12.95 2.71 6.15
C GLY A 142 11.51 2.74 5.63
N ASN A 143 11.29 3.35 4.47
CA ASN A 143 9.96 3.45 3.86
C ASN A 143 9.36 2.07 3.56
N VAL A 144 10.14 1.14 3.01
CA VAL A 144 9.68 -0.23 2.74
C VAL A 144 9.46 -1.01 4.04
N ALA A 145 10.37 -0.88 5.02
CA ALA A 145 10.23 -1.58 6.30
C ALA A 145 8.98 -1.15 7.08
N MET A 146 8.60 0.13 7.00
CA MET A 146 7.42 0.67 7.68
C MET A 146 6.16 0.67 6.80
N ASN A 147 6.26 0.34 5.52
CA ASN A 147 5.23 0.58 4.51
C ASN A 147 4.74 2.04 4.54
N ALA A 148 5.69 2.97 4.51
CA ALA A 148 5.43 4.40 4.70
C ALA A 148 4.41 4.95 3.70
N GLY A 149 3.62 5.91 4.18
CA GLY A 149 2.65 6.66 3.40
C GLY A 149 3.09 8.11 3.18
N GLY A 150 2.12 9.02 3.12
CA GLY A 150 2.27 10.46 2.93
C GLY A 150 0.98 11.12 2.48
N ALA A 151 1.04 12.42 2.18
CA ALA A 151 -0.13 13.22 1.83
C ALA A 151 -0.84 12.74 0.56
N HIS A 152 -0.08 12.27 -0.44
CA HIS A 152 -0.61 11.84 -1.72
C HIS A 152 -1.11 10.39 -1.75
N CYS A 153 -1.09 9.68 -0.60
CA CYS A 153 -1.58 8.31 -0.49
C CYS A 153 -3.06 8.16 -0.81
N PHE A 154 -3.86 9.20 -0.65
CA PHE A 154 -5.28 9.16 -0.94
C PHE A 154 -5.55 8.67 -2.36
N ARG A 155 -4.79 9.14 -3.35
CA ARG A 155 -4.88 8.71 -4.75
C ARG A 155 -3.84 7.67 -5.10
N TYR A 156 -2.59 7.90 -4.78
CA TYR A 156 -1.48 7.07 -5.24
C TYR A 156 -1.24 5.83 -4.40
N GLY A 157 -1.72 5.78 -3.15
CA GLY A 157 -1.48 4.65 -2.25
C GLY A 157 -0.15 4.76 -1.49
N VAL A 158 0.25 3.66 -0.87
CA VAL A 158 1.40 3.55 0.03
C VAL A 158 2.58 2.82 -0.62
N THR A 159 3.70 2.75 0.05
CA THR A 159 4.94 2.11 -0.43
C THR A 159 4.72 0.70 -1.00
N SER A 160 3.90 -0.14 -0.35
CA SER A 160 3.64 -1.52 -0.82
C SER A 160 3.02 -1.61 -2.22
N ASN A 161 2.33 -0.57 -2.70
CA ASN A 161 1.77 -0.51 -4.04
C ASN A 161 2.85 -0.34 -5.13
N TYR A 162 4.06 0.05 -4.74
CA TYR A 162 5.17 0.36 -5.64
C TYR A 162 6.34 -0.60 -5.54
N VAL A 163 6.40 -1.46 -4.53
CA VAL A 163 7.48 -2.45 -4.38
C VAL A 163 7.22 -3.64 -5.31
N LEU A 164 7.99 -3.72 -6.40
CA LEU A 164 7.98 -4.84 -7.35
C LEU A 164 8.78 -6.04 -6.83
N GLY A 165 9.89 -5.78 -6.13
CA GLY A 165 10.72 -6.82 -5.55
C GLY A 165 11.60 -6.29 -4.43
N VAL A 166 12.04 -7.22 -3.58
CA VAL A 166 12.95 -6.97 -2.47
C VAL A 166 14.10 -7.97 -2.48
N GLU A 167 15.29 -7.51 -2.14
CA GLU A 167 16.42 -8.35 -1.77
C GLU A 167 16.66 -8.19 -0.28
N VAL A 168 16.75 -9.30 0.42
CA VAL A 168 16.78 -9.34 1.89
C VAL A 168 17.80 -10.36 2.37
N VAL A 169 18.55 -9.98 3.41
CA VAL A 169 19.38 -10.91 4.19
C VAL A 169 18.53 -11.44 5.34
N THR A 170 18.28 -12.75 5.34
CA THR A 170 17.48 -13.39 6.40
C THR A 170 18.26 -13.53 7.70
N ALA A 171 17.58 -13.85 8.79
CA ALA A 171 18.22 -14.12 10.08
C ALA A 171 19.23 -15.28 10.04
N ALA A 172 19.13 -16.18 9.03
CA ALA A 172 20.10 -17.23 8.78
C ALA A 172 21.39 -16.73 8.09
N GLY A 173 21.42 -15.49 7.60
CA GLY A 173 22.54 -14.87 6.88
C GLY A 173 22.56 -15.16 5.38
N GLY A 174 21.50 -15.78 4.82
CA GLY A 174 21.35 -15.98 3.39
C GLY A 174 20.73 -14.76 2.71
N VAL A 175 21.18 -14.45 1.49
CA VAL A 175 20.59 -13.41 0.64
C VAL A 175 19.50 -14.02 -0.22
N HIS A 176 18.32 -13.44 -0.19
CA HIS A 176 17.16 -13.91 -0.93
C HIS A 176 16.49 -12.76 -1.68
N ARG A 177 15.95 -13.08 -2.86
CA ARG A 177 15.20 -12.15 -3.69
C ARG A 177 13.76 -12.62 -3.83
N PHE A 178 12.81 -11.73 -3.55
CA PHE A 178 11.38 -11.96 -3.74
C PHE A 178 10.82 -10.92 -4.70
N GLY A 179 10.36 -11.36 -5.87
CA GLY A 179 9.97 -10.48 -6.95
C GLY A 179 11.17 -9.93 -7.74
N GLY A 180 10.95 -8.83 -8.45
CA GLY A 180 11.92 -8.16 -9.32
C GLY A 180 11.24 -7.19 -10.27
N PRO A 181 11.85 -6.79 -11.39
CA PRO A 181 11.31 -5.77 -12.30
C PRO A 181 9.88 -6.02 -12.79
N ALA A 182 9.51 -7.28 -13.02
CA ALA A 182 8.16 -7.65 -13.42
C ALA A 182 7.15 -7.71 -12.24
N GLY A 183 7.60 -7.43 -11.03
CA GLY A 183 6.82 -7.59 -9.81
C GLY A 183 6.85 -9.02 -9.28
N GLY A 184 6.33 -9.27 -8.11
CA GLY A 184 6.39 -10.57 -7.45
C GLY A 184 5.46 -11.62 -8.02
N ARG A 185 5.47 -12.77 -7.39
CA ARG A 185 4.64 -13.94 -7.73
C ARG A 185 3.18 -13.56 -7.84
N GLY A 186 2.57 -14.01 -8.91
CA GLY A 186 1.15 -13.80 -9.19
C GLY A 186 0.26 -14.76 -8.41
N ALA A 187 -0.96 -14.99 -8.94
CA ALA A 187 -1.98 -15.82 -8.33
C ALA A 187 -1.49 -17.25 -7.99
N TRP A 188 -2.08 -17.83 -6.93
CA TRP A 188 -1.91 -19.20 -6.43
C TRP A 188 -0.57 -19.55 -5.77
N ARG A 189 0.25 -18.56 -5.38
CA ARG A 189 1.49 -18.80 -4.65
C ARG A 189 1.70 -17.78 -3.53
N GLU A 190 2.56 -18.17 -2.60
CA GLU A 190 2.98 -17.33 -1.48
C GLU A 190 3.75 -16.09 -1.98
N ASP A 191 3.18 -14.91 -1.87
CA ASP A 191 3.89 -13.66 -2.16
C ASP A 191 4.64 -13.18 -0.89
N TRP A 192 5.81 -13.76 -0.66
CA TRP A 192 6.68 -13.44 0.49
C TRP A 192 7.01 -11.94 0.61
N LYS A 193 7.07 -11.25 -0.53
CA LYS A 193 7.28 -9.80 -0.56
C LYS A 193 6.22 -9.05 0.26
N ARG A 194 4.96 -9.53 0.29
CA ARG A 194 3.88 -8.92 1.06
C ARG A 194 4.12 -8.97 2.57
N LEU A 195 4.75 -10.04 3.07
CA LEU A 195 5.13 -10.13 4.48
C LEU A 195 6.35 -9.28 4.81
N MET A 196 7.28 -9.09 3.85
CA MET A 196 8.50 -8.32 4.05
C MET A 196 8.23 -6.82 4.13
N VAL A 197 7.37 -6.27 3.25
CA VAL A 197 6.99 -4.86 3.29
C VAL A 197 6.15 -4.58 4.53
N GLY A 198 6.52 -3.58 5.33
CA GLY A 198 5.87 -3.29 6.61
C GLY A 198 6.26 -4.23 7.75
N SER A 199 7.33 -5.05 7.57
CA SER A 199 7.81 -5.97 8.62
C SER A 199 8.65 -5.30 9.71
N GLU A 200 8.93 -4.03 9.61
CA GLU A 200 9.72 -3.25 10.57
C GLU A 200 11.11 -3.86 10.85
N GLY A 201 11.72 -4.54 9.84
CA GLY A 201 13.02 -5.19 9.97
C GLY A 201 13.04 -6.46 10.83
N THR A 202 11.88 -6.99 11.23
CA THR A 202 11.79 -8.18 12.08
C THR A 202 11.98 -9.50 11.32
N LEU A 203 11.80 -9.51 9.99
CA LEU A 203 11.87 -10.71 9.15
C LEU A 203 13.18 -10.82 8.37
N GLY A 204 13.89 -9.72 8.19
CA GLY A 204 15.16 -9.68 7.47
C GLY A 204 15.70 -8.26 7.33
N ALA A 205 16.94 -8.14 6.87
CA ALA A 205 17.60 -6.87 6.59
C ALA A 205 17.57 -6.60 5.08
N PHE A 206 16.94 -5.52 4.66
CA PHE A 206 16.88 -5.13 3.26
C PHE A 206 18.23 -4.64 2.74
N THR A 207 18.55 -5.01 1.50
CA THR A 207 19.73 -4.52 0.78
C THR A 207 19.32 -3.72 -0.44
N ARG A 208 18.26 -4.14 -1.17
CA ARG A 208 17.88 -3.54 -2.45
C ARG A 208 16.41 -3.75 -2.77
N PHE A 209 15.88 -2.84 -3.63
CA PHE A 209 14.49 -2.87 -4.10
C PHE A 209 14.38 -2.69 -5.59
N TRP A 210 13.34 -3.29 -6.19
CA TRP A 210 12.79 -2.94 -7.49
C TRP A 210 11.49 -2.17 -7.23
N LEU A 211 11.46 -0.91 -7.68
CA LEU A 211 10.35 -0.01 -7.43
C LEU A 211 9.66 0.36 -8.74
N ARG A 212 8.33 0.37 -8.71
CA ARG A 212 7.50 0.86 -9.82
C ARG A 212 7.51 2.39 -9.80
N LEU A 213 7.59 2.97 -11.00
CA LEU A 213 7.56 4.40 -11.25
C LEU A 213 6.29 4.78 -12.00
N LEU A 214 5.92 6.05 -11.92
CA LEU A 214 4.82 6.63 -12.68
C LEU A 214 5.29 7.83 -13.49
N PRO A 215 4.61 8.18 -14.62
CA PRO A 215 4.82 9.44 -15.32
C PRO A 215 4.51 10.64 -14.43
N ARG A 216 5.31 11.69 -14.48
CA ARG A 216 5.01 12.93 -13.74
C ARG A 216 3.75 13.58 -14.30
N PRO A 217 2.87 14.13 -13.44
CA PRO A 217 1.78 14.98 -13.87
C PRO A 217 2.32 16.19 -14.62
N GLU A 218 1.62 16.64 -15.65
CA GLU A 218 1.98 17.88 -16.39
C GLU A 218 1.73 19.11 -15.55
N LYS A 219 0.68 19.08 -14.74
CA LYS A 219 0.21 20.21 -13.95
C LYS A 219 -0.42 19.76 -12.65
N ALA A 220 -0.33 20.61 -11.62
CA ALA A 220 -1.07 20.44 -10.39
C ALA A 220 -1.64 21.78 -9.91
N TRP A 221 -2.86 21.74 -9.34
CA TRP A 221 -3.49 22.83 -8.64
C TRP A 221 -3.57 22.50 -7.15
N THR A 222 -3.05 23.38 -6.31
CA THR A 222 -3.23 23.30 -4.86
C THR A 222 -4.29 24.29 -4.42
N LEU A 223 -5.29 23.81 -3.65
CA LEU A 223 -6.38 24.62 -3.11
C LEU A 223 -6.27 24.63 -1.58
N ARG A 224 -6.53 25.79 -0.97
CA ARG A 224 -6.75 25.91 0.46
C ARG A 224 -8.14 26.47 0.77
N ALA A 225 -8.74 25.99 1.84
CA ALA A 225 -10.01 26.51 2.34
C ALA A 225 -9.99 26.56 3.87
N THR A 226 -10.61 27.59 4.45
CA THR A 226 -10.70 27.74 5.91
C THR A 226 -12.13 27.61 6.39
N TYR A 227 -12.31 27.03 7.58
CA TYR A 227 -13.61 26.75 8.21
C TYR A 227 -13.59 27.18 9.67
N ALA A 228 -14.70 27.76 10.13
CA ALA A 228 -14.85 28.19 11.51
C ALA A 228 -15.07 27.02 12.48
N ASP A 229 -15.58 25.87 12.00
CA ASP A 229 -15.92 24.73 12.82
C ASP A 229 -15.55 23.40 12.16
N LEU A 230 -15.36 22.36 13.00
CA LEU A 230 -14.94 21.03 12.60
C LEU A 230 -15.97 20.31 11.72
N ARG A 231 -17.27 20.51 11.96
CA ARG A 231 -18.32 19.83 11.17
C ARG A 231 -18.39 20.35 9.75
N SER A 232 -18.17 21.64 9.54
CA SER A 232 -18.07 22.23 8.20
C SER A 232 -16.84 21.69 7.45
N ALA A 233 -15.69 21.55 8.13
CA ALA A 233 -14.50 20.94 7.55
C ALA A 233 -14.72 19.45 7.22
N GLU A 234 -15.35 18.68 8.11
CA GLU A 234 -15.71 17.27 7.86
C GLU A 234 -16.64 17.12 6.65
N LYS A 235 -17.65 17.99 6.51
CA LYS A 235 -18.55 18.01 5.35
C LYS A 235 -17.79 18.25 4.05
N ALA A 236 -16.81 19.16 4.05
CA ALA A 236 -15.96 19.40 2.89
C ALA A 236 -15.12 18.18 2.52
N ILE A 237 -14.50 17.52 3.52
CA ILE A 237 -13.72 16.29 3.32
C ILE A 237 -14.59 15.20 2.68
N HIS A 238 -15.79 14.95 3.21
CA HIS A 238 -16.72 13.95 2.67
C HIS A 238 -17.11 14.27 1.23
N ALA A 239 -17.38 15.53 0.92
CA ALA A 239 -17.75 15.96 -0.43
C ALA A 239 -16.58 15.80 -1.42
N LEU A 240 -15.35 16.16 -1.02
CA LEU A 240 -14.15 15.96 -1.84
C LEU A 240 -13.86 14.49 -2.11
N VAL A 241 -13.98 13.63 -1.09
CA VAL A 241 -13.77 12.17 -1.23
C VAL A 241 -14.77 11.54 -2.20
N ALA A 242 -16.02 12.00 -2.17
CA ALA A 242 -17.09 11.50 -3.04
C ALA A 242 -17.04 12.05 -4.48
N HIS A 243 -16.24 13.08 -4.74
CA HIS A 243 -16.25 13.76 -6.03
C HIS A 243 -15.36 13.08 -7.08
N ALA A 244 -15.82 13.12 -8.34
CA ALA A 244 -15.13 12.49 -9.47
C ALA A 244 -13.81 13.18 -9.90
N SER A 245 -13.48 14.36 -9.35
CA SER A 245 -12.18 15.02 -9.62
C SER A 245 -10.98 14.29 -9.03
N TYR A 246 -11.21 13.32 -8.16
CA TYR A 246 -10.16 12.49 -7.55
C TYR A 246 -8.95 13.29 -7.06
N PRO A 247 -9.09 14.11 -6.01
CA PRO A 247 -7.95 14.80 -5.42
C PRO A 247 -6.81 13.82 -5.10
N VAL A 248 -5.57 14.30 -5.21
CA VAL A 248 -4.40 13.47 -4.86
C VAL A 248 -4.10 13.52 -3.38
N ALA A 249 -4.45 14.64 -2.73
CA ALA A 249 -4.28 14.86 -1.30
C ALA A 249 -5.46 15.63 -0.73
N ILE A 250 -5.86 15.33 0.50
CA ILE A 250 -6.82 16.09 1.31
C ILE A 250 -6.27 16.10 2.74
N GLU A 251 -5.75 17.25 3.15
CA GLU A 251 -5.09 17.46 4.44
C GLU A 251 -5.93 18.36 5.34
N LEU A 252 -5.88 18.14 6.64
CA LEU A 252 -6.51 19.04 7.61
C LEU A 252 -5.50 19.50 8.66
N MET A 253 -5.52 20.80 8.97
CA MET A 253 -4.85 21.41 10.12
C MET A 253 -5.91 22.01 11.04
N ASP A 254 -5.82 21.70 12.35
CA ASP A 254 -6.71 22.29 13.33
C ASP A 254 -6.30 23.73 13.71
N PRO A 255 -7.15 24.51 14.40
CA PRO A 255 -6.83 25.89 14.75
C PRO A 255 -5.54 26.03 15.56
N ARG A 256 -5.22 25.07 16.44
CA ARG A 256 -3.98 25.09 17.24
C ARG A 256 -2.76 24.91 16.35
N CYS A 257 -2.85 24.03 15.35
CA CYS A 257 -1.80 23.83 14.34
C CYS A 257 -1.65 25.07 13.45
N VAL A 258 -2.75 25.63 12.97
CA VAL A 258 -2.74 26.86 12.14
C VAL A 258 -2.09 28.01 12.92
N ALA A 259 -2.48 28.24 14.16
CA ALA A 259 -1.89 29.28 15.01
C ALA A 259 -0.38 29.05 15.23
N MET A 260 0.06 27.80 15.42
CA MET A 260 1.49 27.46 15.56
C MET A 260 2.27 27.78 14.29
N VAL A 261 1.75 27.46 13.11
CA VAL A 261 2.37 27.75 11.81
C VAL A 261 2.41 29.25 11.56
N GLU A 262 1.31 29.99 11.80
CA GLU A 262 1.22 31.43 11.56
C GLU A 262 2.11 32.25 12.51
N ASN A 263 2.40 31.74 13.70
CA ASN A 263 3.37 32.34 14.65
C ASN A 263 4.84 31.92 14.34
N SER A 264 5.12 31.32 13.20
CA SER A 264 6.45 30.84 12.79
C SER A 264 6.92 31.49 11.49
N PRO A 265 8.19 31.31 11.10
CA PRO A 265 8.68 31.74 9.77
C PRO A 265 7.98 31.01 8.58
N MET A 266 7.13 30.06 8.84
CA MET A 266 6.35 29.30 7.85
C MET A 266 4.95 29.89 7.61
N ALA A 267 4.64 31.06 8.16
CA ALA A 267 3.34 31.73 8.01
C ALA A 267 2.93 31.90 6.53
N VAL A 268 1.68 31.60 6.23
CA VAL A 268 1.10 31.69 4.88
C VAL A 268 -0.16 32.57 4.81
N GLY A 269 -0.52 33.23 5.94
CA GLY A 269 -1.60 34.20 6.02
C GLY A 269 -2.97 33.56 6.29
N LEU A 270 -3.06 32.55 7.18
CA LEU A 270 -4.29 31.90 7.59
C LEU A 270 -4.91 32.56 8.82
N PRO A 271 -6.25 32.61 8.94
CA PRO A 271 -6.91 32.95 10.20
C PRO A 271 -6.55 31.92 11.28
N MET A 272 -5.97 32.38 12.41
CA MET A 272 -5.39 31.49 13.44
C MET A 272 -6.42 30.68 14.24
N ASP A 273 -7.69 31.05 14.17
CA ASP A 273 -8.82 30.37 14.84
C ASP A 273 -9.62 29.46 13.91
N SER A 274 -9.10 29.15 12.73
CA SER A 274 -9.78 28.36 11.71
C SER A 274 -9.18 26.96 11.54
N PHE A 275 -10.02 26.01 11.13
CA PHE A 275 -9.57 24.76 10.49
C PHE A 275 -9.15 25.05 9.06
N MET A 276 -8.02 24.54 8.61
CA MET A 276 -7.59 24.65 7.24
C MET A 276 -7.64 23.29 6.54
N ILE A 277 -8.27 23.22 5.38
CA ILE A 277 -8.15 22.13 4.42
C ILE A 277 -7.18 22.54 3.32
N LEU A 278 -6.18 21.69 3.05
CA LEU A 278 -5.30 21.76 1.91
C LEU A 278 -5.60 20.57 1.00
N THR A 279 -5.92 20.81 -0.26
CA THR A 279 -6.19 19.75 -1.24
C THR A 279 -5.48 20.01 -2.55
N GLU A 280 -5.16 18.94 -3.28
CA GLU A 280 -4.45 19.06 -4.55
C GLU A 280 -5.09 18.16 -5.60
N ILE A 281 -5.14 18.64 -6.84
CA ILE A 281 -5.46 17.86 -8.03
C ILE A 281 -4.30 17.94 -9.00
N ASP A 282 -3.96 16.85 -9.66
CA ASP A 282 -2.88 16.78 -10.64
C ASP A 282 -3.25 15.92 -11.85
N GLY A 283 -2.48 16.05 -12.94
CA GLY A 283 -2.65 15.25 -14.15
C GLY A 283 -2.35 16.03 -15.42
N PRO A 284 -3.07 15.70 -16.53
CA PRO A 284 -3.02 16.46 -17.78
C PRO A 284 -3.46 17.90 -17.56
N ALA A 285 -2.72 18.85 -18.13
CA ALA A 285 -2.93 20.28 -17.88
C ALA A 285 -4.37 20.73 -18.15
N ASP A 286 -4.89 20.44 -19.35
CA ASP A 286 -6.24 20.85 -19.75
C ASP A 286 -7.33 20.27 -18.85
N LEU A 287 -7.14 19.03 -18.40
CA LEU A 287 -8.11 18.33 -17.55
C LEU A 287 -8.15 18.91 -16.12
N VAL A 288 -7.00 19.18 -15.52
CA VAL A 288 -6.97 19.76 -14.16
C VAL A 288 -7.41 21.21 -14.15
N ASP A 289 -7.12 21.99 -15.22
CA ASP A 289 -7.61 23.36 -15.39
C ASP A 289 -9.15 23.39 -15.50
N ALA A 290 -9.74 22.43 -16.21
CA ALA A 290 -11.20 22.33 -16.31
C ALA A 290 -11.88 21.95 -14.99
N ARG A 291 -11.15 21.32 -14.04
CA ARG A 291 -11.71 20.77 -12.79
C ARG A 291 -11.50 21.63 -11.55
N VAL A 292 -10.52 22.52 -11.55
CA VAL A 292 -10.13 23.27 -10.34
C VAL A 292 -11.28 24.07 -9.75
N GLU A 293 -12.08 24.76 -10.58
CA GLU A 293 -13.20 25.56 -10.10
C GLU A 293 -14.31 24.68 -9.49
N GLY A 294 -14.58 23.49 -10.06
CA GLY A 294 -15.54 22.55 -9.47
C GLY A 294 -15.11 22.05 -8.07
N VAL A 295 -13.80 21.87 -7.84
CA VAL A 295 -13.27 21.55 -6.51
C VAL A 295 -13.43 22.76 -5.57
N ALA A 296 -13.15 23.96 -6.03
CA ALA A 296 -13.36 25.19 -5.26
C ALA A 296 -14.83 25.41 -4.87
N GLU A 297 -15.77 25.10 -5.77
CA GLU A 297 -17.22 25.15 -5.48
C GLU A 297 -17.64 24.17 -4.39
N ILE A 298 -17.09 22.95 -4.37
CA ILE A 298 -17.32 21.97 -3.32
C ILE A 298 -16.91 22.54 -1.94
N LEU A 299 -15.72 23.15 -1.89
CA LEU A 299 -15.19 23.75 -0.66
C LEU A 299 -16.08 24.89 -0.17
N ARG A 300 -16.55 25.78 -1.07
CA ARG A 300 -17.48 26.87 -0.76
C ARG A 300 -18.84 26.33 -0.29
N ALA A 301 -19.40 25.33 -0.96
CA ALA A 301 -20.67 24.71 -0.63
C ALA A 301 -20.68 24.03 0.74
N ALA A 302 -19.52 23.64 1.24
CA ALA A 302 -19.33 23.11 2.59
C ALA A 302 -19.28 24.20 3.66
N GLY A 303 -19.24 25.50 3.29
CA GLY A 303 -19.30 26.63 4.21
C GLY A 303 -18.01 27.45 4.32
N SER A 304 -17.03 27.25 3.43
CA SER A 304 -15.85 28.12 3.39
C SER A 304 -16.16 29.44 2.68
N ASN A 305 -15.74 30.54 3.30
CA ASN A 305 -15.77 31.88 2.69
C ASN A 305 -14.39 32.31 2.15
N ASP A 306 -13.33 31.56 2.44
CA ASP A 306 -11.96 31.81 1.99
C ASP A 306 -11.39 30.58 1.31
N VAL A 307 -11.68 30.47 0.02
CA VAL A 307 -11.10 29.44 -0.85
C VAL A 307 -10.12 30.12 -1.79
N GLN A 308 -8.86 29.68 -1.74
CA GLN A 308 -7.81 30.14 -2.65
C GLN A 308 -7.16 28.96 -3.35
N PHE A 309 -6.74 29.13 -4.59
CA PHE A 309 -6.05 28.09 -5.34
C PHE A 309 -5.01 28.67 -6.28
N SER A 310 -3.97 27.88 -6.54
CA SER A 310 -2.85 28.28 -7.40
C SER A 310 -2.22 27.07 -8.07
N ASP A 311 -1.78 27.25 -9.31
CA ASP A 311 -0.89 26.35 -10.05
C ASP A 311 0.58 26.83 -10.05
N GLU A 312 0.84 28.03 -9.51
CA GLU A 312 2.19 28.54 -9.38
C GLU A 312 3.02 27.73 -8.40
N GLU A 313 4.10 27.13 -8.87
CA GLU A 313 4.94 26.21 -8.09
C GLU A 313 5.44 26.80 -6.78
N THR A 314 5.91 28.06 -6.80
CA THR A 314 6.40 28.75 -5.59
C THR A 314 5.31 28.86 -4.51
N GLN A 315 4.07 29.20 -4.92
CA GLN A 315 2.95 29.33 -3.98
C GLN A 315 2.48 27.96 -3.47
N ARG A 316 2.40 26.97 -4.35
CA ARG A 316 2.08 25.58 -3.98
C ARG A 316 3.09 25.05 -2.97
N GLN A 317 4.38 25.17 -3.27
CA GLN A 317 5.47 24.73 -2.38
C GLN A 317 5.42 25.44 -1.03
N ARG A 318 5.08 26.72 -0.98
CA ARG A 318 4.92 27.47 0.27
C ARG A 318 3.82 26.87 1.17
N LEU A 319 2.66 26.58 0.60
CA LEU A 319 1.54 25.94 1.33
C LEU A 319 1.92 24.54 1.84
N TRP A 320 2.50 23.71 0.98
CA TRP A 320 2.95 22.36 1.35
C TRP A 320 4.08 22.38 2.38
N LYS A 321 5.00 23.33 2.27
CA LYS A 321 6.08 23.50 3.26
C LYS A 321 5.52 23.88 4.64
N ALA A 322 4.53 24.75 4.70
CA ALA A 322 3.82 25.11 5.94
C ALA A 322 3.17 23.87 6.58
N ARG A 323 2.46 23.07 5.78
CA ARG A 323 1.85 21.81 6.23
C ARG A 323 2.88 20.79 6.72
N LYS A 324 3.97 20.56 5.96
CA LYS A 324 5.02 19.59 6.31
C LYS A 324 5.87 20.04 7.50
N ALA A 325 6.04 21.33 7.73
CA ALA A 325 6.80 21.88 8.84
C ALA A 325 6.08 21.75 10.21
N ALA A 326 4.78 21.53 10.23
CA ALA A 326 3.98 21.51 11.45
C ALA A 326 4.56 20.56 12.53
N GLY A 327 5.01 19.36 12.14
CA GLY A 327 5.65 18.42 13.07
C GLY A 327 6.90 18.98 13.76
N GLY A 328 7.79 19.63 13.00
CA GLY A 328 9.00 20.24 13.55
C GLY A 328 8.75 21.48 14.42
N LEU A 329 7.64 22.19 14.17
CA LEU A 329 7.28 23.38 14.94
C LEU A 329 6.72 23.05 16.34
N MET A 330 6.28 21.82 16.60
CA MET A 330 5.78 21.39 17.92
C MET A 330 6.81 21.57 19.03
N GLY A 331 8.10 21.47 18.72
CA GLY A 331 9.20 21.75 19.66
C GLY A 331 9.25 23.18 20.19
N GLN A 332 8.52 24.12 19.58
CA GLN A 332 8.36 25.48 20.11
C GLN A 332 7.40 25.56 21.31
N ILE A 333 6.48 24.58 21.41
CA ILE A 333 5.46 24.53 22.47
C ILE A 333 5.93 23.64 23.62
N SER A 334 6.50 22.48 23.32
CA SER A 334 6.98 21.52 24.33
C SER A 334 8.18 20.71 23.78
N PRO A 335 9.12 20.29 24.68
CA PRO A 335 10.32 19.56 24.23
C PRO A 335 10.00 18.18 23.66
N ASP A 336 8.92 17.56 24.10
CA ASP A 336 8.51 16.22 23.69
C ASP A 336 7.10 16.24 23.12
N PHE A 337 6.83 15.29 22.24
CA PHE A 337 5.49 15.01 21.74
C PHE A 337 5.30 13.51 21.54
N LEU A 338 4.06 13.06 21.63
CA LEU A 338 3.66 11.72 21.23
C LEU A 338 2.60 11.83 20.15
N VAL A 339 2.92 11.30 18.96
CA VAL A 339 1.99 11.26 17.84
C VAL A 339 1.31 9.91 17.78
N GLN A 340 -0.02 9.92 17.66
CA GLN A 340 -0.77 8.76 17.26
C GLN A 340 -0.95 8.76 15.73
N ASP A 341 -1.20 7.58 15.14
CA ASP A 341 -1.28 7.40 13.71
C ASP A 341 -2.40 6.41 13.40
N ALA A 342 -3.59 6.74 13.87
CA ALA A 342 -4.76 5.89 13.68
C ALA A 342 -5.40 6.13 12.32
N VAL A 343 -5.89 5.10 11.65
CA VAL A 343 -6.81 5.28 10.53
C VAL A 343 -8.21 4.90 10.95
N ILE A 344 -9.16 5.76 10.64
CA ILE A 344 -10.55 5.62 11.07
C ILE A 344 -11.50 5.70 9.88
N PRO A 345 -12.70 5.12 9.99
CA PRO A 345 -13.78 5.45 9.06
C PRO A 345 -14.05 6.97 9.08
N LYS A 346 -14.06 7.60 7.90
CA LYS A 346 -14.15 9.07 7.75
C LYS A 346 -15.37 9.68 8.45
N ARG A 347 -16.48 8.94 8.52
CA ARG A 347 -17.68 9.35 9.24
C ARG A 347 -17.49 9.55 10.75
N ALA A 348 -16.42 9.00 11.33
CA ALA A 348 -16.09 9.12 12.75
C ALA A 348 -15.10 10.26 13.04
N LEU A 349 -14.71 11.03 12.02
CA LEU A 349 -13.64 12.03 12.09
C LEU A 349 -13.89 13.08 13.15
N ALA A 350 -15.02 13.78 13.05
CA ALA A 350 -15.31 14.88 13.98
C ALA A 350 -15.52 14.38 15.42
N ASP A 351 -16.18 13.22 15.61
CA ASP A 351 -16.40 12.66 16.94
C ASP A 351 -15.10 12.23 17.62
N LEU A 352 -14.16 11.67 16.86
CA LEU A 352 -12.85 11.28 17.40
C LEU A 352 -11.94 12.48 17.66
N LEU A 353 -11.95 13.48 16.79
CA LEU A 353 -11.21 14.72 17.07
C LEU A 353 -11.77 15.45 18.29
N GLN A 354 -13.09 15.48 18.48
CA GLN A 354 -13.69 16.05 19.68
C GLN A 354 -13.23 15.29 20.93
N LEU A 355 -13.20 13.95 20.88
CA LEU A 355 -12.65 13.14 21.98
C LEU A 355 -11.19 13.49 22.28
N VAL A 356 -10.35 13.70 21.25
CA VAL A 356 -8.95 14.10 21.41
C VAL A 356 -8.86 15.43 22.15
N TYR A 357 -9.68 16.43 21.78
CA TYR A 357 -9.69 17.73 22.47
C TYR A 357 -10.15 17.59 23.91
N ASP A 358 -11.25 16.90 24.15
CA ASP A 358 -11.84 16.75 25.48
C ASP A 358 -10.87 16.06 26.48
N GLU A 359 -10.21 14.96 26.01
CA GLU A 359 -9.25 14.22 26.84
C GLU A 359 -7.96 15.02 27.08
N ALA A 360 -7.44 15.70 26.05
CA ALA A 360 -6.24 16.53 26.16
C ALA A 360 -6.47 17.72 27.11
N ASP A 361 -7.57 18.43 26.93
CA ASP A 361 -7.93 19.60 27.77
C ASP A 361 -8.22 19.18 29.22
N ALA A 362 -8.91 18.07 29.45
CA ALA A 362 -9.17 17.54 30.79
C ALA A 362 -7.88 17.12 31.52
N ALA A 363 -6.87 16.66 30.81
CA ALA A 363 -5.57 16.30 31.37
C ALA A 363 -4.59 17.48 31.46
N GLY A 364 -4.94 18.64 30.90
CA GLY A 364 -4.06 19.82 30.80
C GLY A 364 -2.85 19.56 29.87
N VAL A 365 -3.02 18.72 28.83
CA VAL A 365 -2.01 18.40 27.84
C VAL A 365 -2.33 19.14 26.55
N PRO A 366 -1.43 19.96 25.99
CA PRO A 366 -1.68 20.58 24.69
C PRO A 366 -1.78 19.52 23.57
N GLY A 367 -2.88 19.56 22.82
CA GLY A 367 -3.10 18.72 21.65
C GLY A 367 -3.08 19.54 20.37
N VAL A 368 -2.37 19.08 19.33
CA VAL A 368 -2.28 19.70 18.01
C VAL A 368 -2.56 18.64 16.95
N ASN A 369 -3.43 18.97 15.97
CA ASN A 369 -3.84 17.99 14.97
C ASN A 369 -3.51 18.50 13.56
N VAL A 370 -2.77 17.66 12.82
CA VAL A 370 -2.44 17.86 11.42
C VAL A 370 -2.31 16.48 10.76
N PHE A 371 -3.16 16.18 9.76
CA PHE A 371 -3.30 14.81 9.30
C PHE A 371 -3.88 14.66 7.89
N HIS A 372 -3.80 13.43 7.34
CA HIS A 372 -4.30 13.03 6.03
C HIS A 372 -5.80 12.72 6.09
N ALA A 373 -6.64 13.74 5.90
CA ALA A 373 -8.09 13.60 6.05
C ALA A 373 -8.74 12.75 4.95
N GLY A 374 -8.16 12.72 3.74
CA GLY A 374 -8.71 12.00 2.59
C GLY A 374 -8.79 10.49 2.78
N ASP A 375 -7.82 9.89 3.47
CA ASP A 375 -7.80 8.46 3.78
C ASP A 375 -8.15 8.12 5.25
N GLY A 376 -8.52 9.13 6.03
CA GLY A 376 -8.94 8.97 7.43
C GLY A 376 -7.78 8.73 8.39
N ASN A 377 -6.54 9.04 8.01
CA ASN A 377 -5.36 8.82 8.82
C ASN A 377 -5.09 10.01 9.75
N LEU A 378 -5.48 9.87 11.01
CA LEU A 378 -5.35 10.89 12.05
C LEU A 378 -3.97 10.89 12.71
N HIS A 379 -3.40 12.08 12.91
CA HIS A 379 -2.17 12.28 13.68
C HIS A 379 -2.39 13.25 14.87
N PRO A 380 -3.12 12.85 15.92
CA PRO A 380 -3.17 13.63 17.14
C PRO A 380 -1.79 13.66 17.79
N ASN A 381 -1.29 14.86 18.05
CA ASN A 381 -0.01 15.10 18.70
C ASN A 381 -0.27 15.65 20.09
N PHE A 382 0.16 14.92 21.13
CA PHE A 382 0.09 15.31 22.51
C PHE A 382 1.44 15.83 22.94
N LEU A 383 1.51 17.11 23.33
CA LEU A 383 2.74 17.81 23.66
C LEU A 383 2.99 17.79 25.16
N PHE A 384 4.19 17.43 25.60
CA PHE A 384 4.53 17.26 27.00
C PHE A 384 6.02 17.46 27.27
N ASP A 385 6.42 17.48 28.53
CA ASP A 385 7.81 17.48 28.97
C ASP A 385 8.08 16.19 29.77
N SER A 386 8.75 15.22 29.18
CA SER A 386 9.04 13.91 29.80
C SER A 386 9.88 14.00 31.05
N ARG A 387 10.53 15.15 31.32
CA ARG A 387 11.31 15.43 32.53
C ARG A 387 10.40 15.77 33.71
N ARG A 388 9.14 16.10 33.47
CA ARG A 388 8.15 16.41 34.53
C ARG A 388 7.44 15.13 34.94
N PRO A 389 7.48 14.78 36.26
CA PRO A 389 6.82 13.57 36.75
C PRO A 389 5.31 13.57 36.42
N GLY A 390 4.83 12.46 35.89
CA GLY A 390 3.41 12.24 35.61
C GLY A 390 2.91 12.75 34.27
N GLU A 391 3.70 13.53 33.50
CA GLU A 391 3.23 14.02 32.18
C GLU A 391 3.18 12.92 31.13
N LEU A 392 4.18 12.05 31.05
CA LEU A 392 4.17 10.92 30.12
C LEU A 392 3.00 9.97 30.41
N GLU A 393 2.75 9.65 31.67
CA GLU A 393 1.64 8.77 32.08
C GLU A 393 0.26 9.34 31.70
N LYS A 394 0.08 10.66 31.75
CA LYS A 394 -1.15 11.32 31.28
C LYS A 394 -1.32 11.08 29.78
N VAL A 395 -0.28 11.32 28.99
CA VAL A 395 -0.30 11.16 27.54
C VAL A 395 -0.53 9.69 27.14
N GLU A 396 0.12 8.74 27.81
CA GLU A 396 -0.09 7.31 27.58
C GLU A 396 -1.54 6.89 27.91
N LYS A 397 -2.15 7.46 28.93
CA LYS A 397 -3.56 7.20 29.29
C LYS A 397 -4.52 7.74 28.23
N ILE A 398 -4.32 8.96 27.74
CA ILE A 398 -5.12 9.55 26.66
C ILE A 398 -4.97 8.67 25.39
N SER A 399 -3.74 8.32 25.04
CA SER A 399 -3.43 7.48 23.88
C SER A 399 -4.12 6.12 23.94
N LYS A 400 -4.14 5.47 25.11
CA LYS A 400 -4.84 4.19 25.30
C LYS A 400 -6.35 4.33 25.07
N ARG A 401 -6.98 5.37 25.62
CA ARG A 401 -8.42 5.63 25.42
C ARG A 401 -8.74 5.90 23.95
N LEU A 402 -7.91 6.71 23.30
CA LEU A 402 -8.04 6.98 21.87
C LEU A 402 -7.95 5.69 21.05
N MET A 403 -6.92 4.85 21.28
CA MET A 403 -6.75 3.59 20.55
C MET A 403 -7.92 2.61 20.79
N GLN A 404 -8.48 2.56 22.00
CA GLN A 404 -9.69 1.78 22.26
C GLN A 404 -10.85 2.30 21.40
N ARG A 405 -11.08 3.61 21.36
CA ARG A 405 -12.17 4.20 20.57
C ARG A 405 -11.96 4.03 19.07
N VAL A 406 -10.72 4.15 18.58
CA VAL A 406 -10.35 3.88 17.19
C VAL A 406 -10.76 2.46 16.79
N VAL A 407 -10.41 1.47 17.59
CA VAL A 407 -10.75 0.07 17.30
C VAL A 407 -12.27 -0.17 17.40
N GLU A 408 -12.98 0.46 18.33
CA GLU A 408 -14.44 0.39 18.44
C GLU A 408 -15.18 0.90 17.20
N VAL A 409 -14.70 1.97 16.57
CA VAL A 409 -15.33 2.50 15.35
C VAL A 409 -14.93 1.71 14.08
N GLY A 410 -14.05 0.71 14.19
CA GLY A 410 -13.59 -0.12 13.09
C GLY A 410 -12.32 0.39 12.41
N GLY A 411 -11.55 1.26 13.08
CA GLY A 411 -10.26 1.76 12.64
C GLY A 411 -9.09 0.83 12.96
N THR A 412 -7.87 1.29 12.65
CA THR A 412 -6.60 0.58 12.88
C THR A 412 -5.62 1.42 13.68
N LEU A 413 -4.66 0.76 14.37
CA LEU A 413 -3.70 1.39 15.30
C LEU A 413 -2.62 2.22 14.60
N SER A 414 -2.33 1.91 13.34
CA SER A 414 -1.31 2.59 12.56
C SER A 414 -1.65 2.56 11.07
N GLY A 415 -1.60 3.74 10.43
CA GLY A 415 -1.76 3.93 9.01
C GLY A 415 -0.45 3.84 8.24
N GLU A 416 0.62 4.45 8.79
CA GLU A 416 1.90 4.58 8.08
C GLU A 416 3.15 4.57 8.99
N HIS A 417 3.03 4.92 10.29
CA HIS A 417 4.18 4.98 11.20
C HIS A 417 4.66 3.60 11.66
N GLY A 418 3.83 2.57 11.55
CA GLY A 418 4.07 1.24 12.10
C GLY A 418 3.77 1.15 13.60
N ILE A 419 4.01 -0.03 14.15
CA ILE A 419 3.80 -0.36 15.57
C ILE A 419 5.06 -0.10 16.39
N GLY A 420 6.23 -0.43 15.82
CA GLY A 420 7.51 -0.30 16.49
C GLY A 420 7.53 -1.02 17.83
N ASN A 421 8.14 -0.40 18.84
CA ASN A 421 8.05 -0.85 20.23
C ASN A 421 7.06 -0.01 21.04
N ASP A 422 6.53 1.07 20.50
CA ASP A 422 5.70 2.05 21.21
C ASP A 422 4.22 1.61 21.30
N LYS A 423 3.69 1.00 20.23
CA LYS A 423 2.26 0.63 20.12
C LYS A 423 2.00 -0.87 20.35
N THR A 424 3.02 -1.65 20.71
CA THR A 424 2.90 -3.12 20.88
C THR A 424 1.84 -3.52 21.91
N ALA A 425 1.64 -2.72 22.97
CA ALA A 425 0.64 -2.97 23.99
C ALA A 425 -0.81 -2.90 23.50
N TYR A 426 -1.04 -2.25 22.35
CA TYR A 426 -2.38 -2.09 21.77
C TYR A 426 -2.76 -3.22 20.80
N MET A 427 -1.82 -4.07 20.39
CA MET A 427 -2.06 -5.14 19.42
C MET A 427 -3.22 -6.09 19.81
N PRO A 428 -3.41 -6.46 21.10
CA PRO A 428 -4.57 -7.25 21.53
C PRO A 428 -5.92 -6.54 21.42
N LEU A 429 -5.95 -5.20 21.28
CA LEU A 429 -7.20 -4.48 21.05
C LEU A 429 -7.79 -4.80 19.68
N ILE A 430 -6.91 -4.94 18.67
CA ILE A 430 -7.33 -5.11 17.28
C ILE A 430 -7.38 -6.57 16.85
N PHE A 431 -6.41 -7.40 17.27
CA PHE A 431 -6.34 -8.80 16.89
C PHE A 431 -6.99 -9.72 17.93
N GLY A 432 -7.86 -10.66 17.48
CA GLY A 432 -8.32 -11.76 18.28
C GLY A 432 -7.20 -12.77 18.58
N PRO A 433 -7.42 -13.67 19.54
CA PRO A 433 -6.38 -14.64 19.95
C PRO A 433 -5.82 -15.45 18.79
N ASP A 434 -6.67 -15.92 17.88
CA ASP A 434 -6.25 -16.70 16.71
C ASP A 434 -5.46 -15.86 15.71
N THR A 435 -5.95 -14.66 15.39
CA THR A 435 -5.23 -13.75 14.47
C THR A 435 -3.87 -13.37 15.07
N LEU A 436 -3.82 -13.08 16.39
CA LEU A 436 -2.58 -12.75 17.07
C LEU A 436 -1.58 -13.92 17.03
N ARG A 437 -2.06 -15.17 17.25
CA ARG A 437 -1.25 -16.38 17.13
C ARG A 437 -0.64 -16.52 15.74
N LEU A 438 -1.43 -16.31 14.69
CA LEU A 438 -0.97 -16.37 13.30
C LEU A 438 0.01 -15.25 12.95
N GLN A 439 -0.22 -14.04 13.45
CA GLN A 439 0.73 -12.94 13.33
C GLN A 439 2.10 -13.30 13.96
N LEU A 440 2.10 -13.96 15.13
CA LEU A 440 3.30 -14.41 15.80
C LEU A 440 3.98 -15.60 15.10
N ALA A 441 3.27 -16.37 14.29
CA ALA A 441 3.86 -17.45 13.49
C ALA A 441 4.84 -16.92 12.44
N VAL A 442 4.57 -15.72 11.88
CA VAL A 442 5.42 -15.11 10.86
C VAL A 442 6.86 -14.89 11.36
N PRO A 443 7.14 -14.13 12.44
CA PRO A 443 8.51 -13.97 12.89
C PRO A 443 9.14 -15.30 13.41
N ARG A 444 8.33 -16.27 13.87
CA ARG A 444 8.88 -17.59 14.22
C ARG A 444 9.44 -18.32 12.99
N ALA A 445 8.79 -18.18 11.82
CA ALA A 445 9.27 -18.79 10.59
C ALA A 445 10.56 -18.11 10.09
N PHE A 446 10.59 -16.77 10.05
CA PHE A 446 11.68 -16.01 9.41
C PHE A 446 12.86 -15.69 10.34
N ASN A 447 12.59 -15.49 11.61
CA ASN A 447 13.55 -15.05 12.64
C ASN A 447 13.36 -15.85 13.94
N PRO A 448 13.56 -17.18 13.91
CA PRO A 448 13.21 -18.09 15.02
C PRO A 448 13.94 -17.79 16.33
N ARG A 449 15.10 -17.12 16.27
CA ARG A 449 15.85 -16.68 17.46
C ARG A 449 15.44 -15.28 17.91
N HIS A 450 14.58 -14.58 17.15
CA HIS A 450 14.16 -13.20 17.38
C HIS A 450 15.30 -12.21 17.59
N GLN A 451 16.39 -12.37 16.84
CA GLN A 451 17.55 -11.51 16.91
C GLN A 451 17.44 -10.24 16.11
N LEU A 452 16.65 -10.27 14.98
CA LEU A 452 16.40 -9.10 14.15
C LEU A 452 15.25 -8.27 14.74
N ASN A 453 15.51 -7.00 14.98
CA ASN A 453 14.59 -6.00 15.52
C ASN A 453 13.70 -6.54 16.66
N PRO A 454 14.28 -7.07 17.75
CA PRO A 454 13.50 -7.64 18.84
C PRO A 454 12.60 -6.58 19.49
N LEU A 455 11.46 -7.02 20.04
CA LEU A 455 10.42 -6.19 20.68
C LEU A 455 9.72 -5.20 19.74
N LYS A 456 9.85 -5.35 18.43
CA LYS A 456 9.08 -4.57 17.44
C LYS A 456 7.87 -5.38 17.01
N VAL A 457 6.79 -4.67 16.68
CA VAL A 457 5.47 -5.19 16.27
C VAL A 457 4.76 -5.95 17.41
N PHE A 458 5.46 -6.83 18.14
CA PHE A 458 4.92 -7.57 19.29
C PHE A 458 5.90 -7.51 20.47
N ALA A 459 5.45 -7.04 21.63
CA ALA A 459 6.29 -6.79 22.81
C ALA A 459 6.81 -8.06 23.49
N ASP A 460 6.04 -9.15 23.48
CA ASP A 460 6.39 -10.40 24.12
C ASP A 460 6.06 -11.60 23.23
N ARG A 461 7.00 -12.56 23.23
CA ARG A 461 6.84 -13.88 22.61
C ARG A 461 5.72 -14.71 23.26
N ARG A 462 5.27 -14.30 24.45
CA ARG A 462 4.32 -14.95 25.34
C ARG A 462 2.96 -14.29 25.39
N PHE A 463 2.51 -13.63 24.31
CA PHE A 463 1.09 -13.27 24.22
C PHE A 463 0.26 -14.56 24.33
N SER A 464 0.01 -14.96 25.59
CA SER A 464 -0.94 -16.03 25.84
C SER A 464 -2.34 -15.46 25.58
N ALA A 465 -3.17 -16.23 24.89
CA ALA A 465 -4.58 -15.92 24.64
C ALA A 465 -5.38 -15.64 25.93
N ALA A 466 -4.80 -15.90 27.10
CA ALA A 466 -5.44 -15.77 28.40
C ALA A 466 -5.60 -14.31 28.90
N ASN A 467 -4.91 -13.33 28.34
CA ASN A 467 -4.89 -11.95 28.86
C ASN A 467 -5.59 -10.92 27.95
N ALA A 468 -6.27 -11.34 26.88
CA ALA A 468 -7.05 -10.43 26.05
C ALA A 468 -8.45 -10.25 26.64
N GLU A 469 -8.65 -9.27 27.50
CA GLU A 469 -9.99 -8.78 27.81
C GLU A 469 -10.59 -8.18 26.52
N VAL A 470 -11.51 -8.93 25.91
CA VAL A 470 -12.22 -8.54 24.70
C VAL A 470 -13.41 -7.67 25.09
N PRO A 471 -13.54 -6.43 24.58
CA PRO A 471 -14.81 -5.73 24.66
C PRO A 471 -15.86 -6.54 23.89
N THR A 472 -16.86 -7.06 24.57
CA THR A 472 -17.86 -8.00 24.02
C THR A 472 -19.00 -7.32 23.24
N ASP A 473 -19.03 -5.97 23.16
CA ASP A 473 -20.08 -5.26 22.46
C ASP A 473 -19.51 -4.38 21.33
N ARG A 474 -19.53 -4.92 20.11
CA ARG A 474 -19.11 -4.25 18.88
C ARG A 474 -20.26 -4.07 17.87
N SER A 475 -21.47 -3.87 18.35
CA SER A 475 -22.50 -3.32 17.47
C SER A 475 -22.27 -1.81 17.32
N PRO A 476 -21.94 -1.31 16.11
CA PRO A 476 -21.88 0.12 15.89
C PRO A 476 -23.29 0.69 16.13
N ALA A 477 -23.43 1.51 17.14
CA ALA A 477 -24.68 2.24 17.37
C ALA A 477 -24.96 3.09 16.12
N GLY A 478 -26.06 2.76 15.41
CA GLY A 478 -26.56 3.58 14.32
C GLY A 478 -26.64 2.98 12.92
N LEU A 479 -26.32 1.70 12.70
CA LEU A 479 -26.56 1.04 11.41
C LEU A 479 -27.84 0.17 11.45
N PRO A 480 -28.74 0.26 10.45
CA PRO A 480 -29.89 -0.63 10.37
C PRO A 480 -29.40 -2.07 10.14
N GLN A 481 -29.62 -2.93 11.13
CA GLN A 481 -29.39 -4.37 11.01
C GLN A 481 -30.47 -4.94 10.10
N ARG A 482 -30.08 -5.41 8.91
CA ARG A 482 -30.92 -6.35 8.16
C ARG A 482 -30.69 -7.75 8.72
N PRO A 483 -31.76 -8.54 8.97
CA PRO A 483 -31.62 -9.90 9.47
C PRO A 483 -30.82 -10.76 8.50
N ALA A 484 -29.80 -11.44 9.02
CA ALA A 484 -29.03 -12.42 8.28
C ALA A 484 -29.94 -13.55 7.81
N ALA A 485 -30.01 -13.78 6.50
CA ALA A 485 -30.56 -14.99 5.97
C ALA A 485 -29.67 -16.16 6.45
N ALA A 486 -30.26 -17.09 7.19
CA ALA A 486 -29.60 -18.24 7.74
C ALA A 486 -29.11 -19.16 6.59
N VAL A 487 -27.81 -19.19 6.36
CA VAL A 487 -27.21 -20.29 5.61
C VAL A 487 -26.99 -21.44 6.59
N GLY A 488 -27.76 -22.50 6.45
CA GLY A 488 -27.70 -23.65 7.32
C GLY A 488 -26.39 -24.43 7.17
N GLY A 489 -25.70 -24.58 8.28
CA GLY A 489 -24.53 -25.42 8.50
C GLY A 489 -23.97 -25.05 9.88
N ALA A 490 -23.63 -26.05 10.69
CA ALA A 490 -23.02 -25.82 12.02
C ALA A 490 -21.73 -25.01 11.86
N VAL A 491 -21.80 -23.72 12.11
CA VAL A 491 -20.65 -22.82 12.06
C VAL A 491 -19.81 -23.07 13.31
N ALA A 492 -18.64 -23.64 13.15
CA ALA A 492 -17.59 -23.65 14.15
C ALA A 492 -17.31 -22.21 14.63
N SER A 493 -16.89 -22.00 15.86
CA SER A 493 -16.86 -20.71 16.56
C SER A 493 -16.28 -19.57 15.67
N ARG A 494 -17.08 -18.52 15.48
CA ARG A 494 -16.72 -17.34 14.73
C ARG A 494 -16.18 -16.28 15.68
N ASP A 495 -15.03 -15.68 15.37
CA ASP A 495 -14.52 -14.52 16.11
C ASP A 495 -15.57 -13.39 16.05
N PRO A 496 -16.00 -12.83 17.18
CA PRO A 496 -16.99 -11.74 17.23
C PRO A 496 -16.55 -10.48 16.47
N ARG A 497 -15.26 -10.36 16.14
CA ARG A 497 -14.70 -9.27 15.34
C ARG A 497 -14.91 -9.44 13.84
N CYS A 498 -15.37 -10.60 13.36
CA CYS A 498 -15.62 -10.85 11.95
C CYS A 498 -16.56 -9.82 11.33
N PHE A 499 -16.30 -9.48 10.06
CA PHE A 499 -17.18 -8.60 9.32
C PHE A 499 -18.57 -9.22 9.15
N VAL A 500 -19.57 -8.38 9.17
CA VAL A 500 -20.93 -8.68 8.71
C VAL A 500 -21.17 -7.93 7.41
N PRO A 501 -22.07 -8.36 6.52
CA PRO A 501 -22.38 -7.62 5.30
C PRO A 501 -22.75 -6.17 5.58
N PHE A 502 -22.12 -5.23 4.90
CA PHE A 502 -22.36 -3.77 5.00
C PHE A 502 -22.01 -3.05 3.71
N LEU A 503 -22.55 -1.87 3.49
CA LEU A 503 -22.10 -0.88 2.53
C LEU A 503 -21.87 0.44 3.27
N ASP A 504 -20.68 1.00 3.14
CA ASP A 504 -20.32 2.32 3.64
C ASP A 504 -20.01 3.24 2.46
N VAL A 505 -20.95 4.13 2.16
CA VAL A 505 -20.86 5.02 1.00
C VAL A 505 -19.80 6.11 1.21
N ILE A 506 -19.64 6.61 2.44
CA ILE A 506 -18.66 7.66 2.78
C ILE A 506 -17.24 7.12 2.68
N ASP A 507 -17.02 5.93 3.22
CA ASP A 507 -15.71 5.29 3.17
C ASP A 507 -15.42 4.60 1.83
N GLY A 508 -16.46 4.41 0.99
CA GLY A 508 -16.33 3.75 -0.29
C GLY A 508 -15.92 2.28 -0.11
N ILE A 509 -16.55 1.56 0.82
CA ILE A 509 -16.26 0.14 1.06
C ILE A 509 -17.54 -0.69 1.18
N VAL A 510 -17.45 -1.95 0.75
CA VAL A 510 -18.55 -2.92 0.87
C VAL A 510 -18.02 -4.26 1.35
N CYS A 511 -18.74 -4.91 2.28
CA CYS A 511 -18.50 -6.30 2.67
C CYS A 511 -19.47 -7.21 1.94
N VAL A 512 -18.93 -8.11 1.13
CA VAL A 512 -19.67 -9.06 0.31
C VAL A 512 -19.13 -10.48 0.49
N SER A 513 -19.97 -11.48 0.17
CA SER A 513 -19.52 -12.88 0.15
C SER A 513 -18.40 -13.08 -0.87
N ALA A 514 -17.44 -13.95 -0.56
CA ALA A 514 -16.43 -14.40 -1.52
C ALA A 514 -17.02 -15.14 -2.73
N GLU A 515 -18.25 -15.66 -2.60
CA GLU A 515 -19.02 -16.27 -3.69
C GLU A 515 -19.74 -15.25 -4.57
N ALA A 516 -19.78 -13.95 -4.19
CA ALA A 516 -20.39 -12.90 -5.00
C ALA A 516 -19.62 -12.70 -6.31
N THR A 517 -20.34 -12.43 -7.37
CA THR A 517 -19.76 -12.05 -8.67
C THR A 517 -19.55 -10.55 -8.76
N GLY A 518 -18.66 -10.09 -9.66
CA GLY A 518 -18.48 -8.66 -9.91
C GLY A 518 -19.78 -7.94 -10.29
N GLN A 519 -20.63 -8.58 -11.09
CA GLN A 519 -21.95 -8.03 -11.45
C GLN A 519 -22.89 -7.84 -10.25
N GLU A 520 -22.85 -8.76 -9.29
CA GLU A 520 -23.67 -8.64 -8.08
C GLU A 520 -23.19 -7.51 -7.20
N VAL A 521 -21.87 -7.33 -7.10
CA VAL A 521 -21.28 -6.20 -6.39
C VAL A 521 -21.71 -4.89 -7.04
N ASP A 522 -21.51 -4.72 -8.36
CA ASP A 522 -21.86 -3.48 -9.07
C ASP A 522 -23.36 -3.16 -8.94
N ARG A 523 -24.24 -4.18 -9.06
CA ARG A 523 -25.67 -3.99 -8.88
C ARG A 523 -26.03 -3.48 -7.47
N GLN A 524 -25.27 -3.88 -6.46
CA GLN A 524 -25.45 -3.43 -5.07
C GLN A 524 -24.99 -2.00 -4.87
N VAL A 525 -23.88 -1.59 -5.49
CA VAL A 525 -23.21 -0.32 -5.18
C VAL A 525 -23.56 0.81 -6.16
N ALA A 526 -23.92 0.52 -7.41
CA ALA A 526 -24.27 1.50 -8.43
C ALA A 526 -25.41 2.47 -8.05
N PRO A 527 -26.49 2.06 -7.33
CA PRO A 527 -27.51 2.99 -6.87
C PRO A 527 -26.98 4.10 -5.94
N HIS A 528 -25.76 3.96 -5.42
CA HIS A 528 -25.10 4.91 -4.54
C HIS A 528 -24.02 5.75 -5.25
N GLY A 529 -23.95 5.70 -6.60
CA GLY A 529 -22.91 6.37 -7.37
C GLY A 529 -21.51 5.79 -7.15
N LEU A 530 -21.44 4.49 -6.82
CA LEU A 530 -20.17 3.78 -6.58
C LEU A 530 -20.04 2.61 -7.54
N ARG A 531 -18.76 2.22 -7.79
CA ARG A 531 -18.42 1.04 -8.57
C ARG A 531 -17.24 0.29 -7.95
N PHE A 532 -17.15 -0.99 -8.21
CA PHE A 532 -15.93 -1.73 -7.96
C PHE A 532 -15.02 -1.63 -9.20
N PRO A 533 -13.68 -1.40 -9.05
CA PRO A 533 -12.79 -1.17 -10.20
C PRO A 533 -12.53 -2.41 -11.08
N LEU A 534 -13.23 -3.50 -10.86
CA LEU A 534 -13.32 -4.58 -11.83
C LEU A 534 -14.29 -4.17 -12.93
N LEU A 535 -13.82 -4.14 -14.15
CA LEU A 535 -14.70 -4.09 -15.33
C LEU A 535 -15.30 -5.50 -15.48
N ALA A 536 -16.42 -5.71 -14.82
CA ALA A 536 -16.93 -7.05 -14.62
C ALA A 536 -18.16 -7.32 -15.48
N ASP A 537 -18.00 -8.16 -16.47
CA ASP A 537 -19.05 -9.07 -16.90
C ASP A 537 -18.70 -10.53 -16.52
N THR A 538 -18.15 -10.71 -15.35
CA THR A 538 -17.82 -12.06 -14.94
C THR A 538 -18.92 -12.60 -14.03
N ARG A 539 -19.45 -13.73 -14.38
CA ARG A 539 -20.31 -14.54 -13.51
C ARG A 539 -19.48 -15.42 -12.58
N VAL A 540 -18.16 -15.24 -12.61
CA VAL A 540 -17.20 -15.99 -11.80
C VAL A 540 -17.19 -15.42 -10.39
N PRO A 541 -17.24 -16.25 -9.34
CA PRO A 541 -17.12 -15.79 -7.96
C PRO A 541 -15.82 -15.02 -7.70
N LEU A 542 -15.89 -13.98 -6.86
CA LEU A 542 -14.73 -13.14 -6.50
C LEU A 542 -13.56 -13.99 -5.99
N ARG A 543 -13.80 -15.05 -5.19
CA ARG A 543 -12.75 -15.93 -4.68
C ARG A 543 -11.93 -16.57 -5.80
N GLU A 544 -12.57 -16.91 -6.91
CA GLU A 544 -11.89 -17.53 -8.07
C GLU A 544 -11.12 -16.51 -8.86
N LEU A 545 -11.67 -15.29 -9.06
CA LEU A 545 -10.97 -14.19 -9.70
C LEU A 545 -9.72 -13.79 -8.91
N VAL A 546 -9.83 -13.68 -7.59
CA VAL A 546 -8.73 -13.34 -6.69
C VAL A 546 -7.62 -14.39 -6.76
N ALA A 547 -8.01 -15.68 -6.69
CA ALA A 547 -7.06 -16.77 -6.76
C ALA A 547 -6.42 -16.92 -8.15
N ALA A 548 -7.19 -16.70 -9.23
CA ALA A 548 -6.74 -17.00 -10.59
C ALA A 548 -5.76 -15.99 -11.18
N SER A 549 -6.00 -14.70 -11.05
CA SER A 549 -5.19 -13.70 -11.75
C SER A 549 -4.73 -12.53 -10.88
N GLY A 550 -5.52 -12.14 -9.90
CA GLY A 550 -5.26 -10.91 -9.12
C GLY A 550 -5.24 -9.62 -9.96
N TYR A 551 -5.49 -9.71 -11.29
CA TYR A 551 -5.47 -8.61 -12.24
C TYR A 551 -6.76 -8.54 -13.05
N ALA A 552 -7.18 -7.32 -13.36
CA ALA A 552 -8.30 -6.99 -14.22
C ALA A 552 -7.90 -5.84 -15.15
N SER A 553 -8.71 -5.51 -16.15
CA SER A 553 -8.44 -4.39 -17.07
C SER A 553 -8.18 -3.09 -16.30
N ALA A 554 -8.98 -2.78 -15.28
CA ALA A 554 -8.80 -1.61 -14.44
C ALA A 554 -7.56 -1.63 -13.54
N SER A 555 -6.77 -2.70 -13.54
CA SER A 555 -5.49 -2.76 -12.80
C SER A 555 -4.45 -1.76 -13.32
N SER A 556 -4.63 -1.24 -14.52
CA SER A 556 -3.80 -0.16 -15.07
C SER A 556 -3.80 1.06 -14.15
N ARG A 557 -4.96 1.44 -13.62
CA ARG A 557 -5.15 2.60 -12.74
C ARG A 557 -5.18 2.24 -11.25
N PHE A 558 -5.90 1.17 -10.89
CA PHE A 558 -6.23 0.88 -9.51
C PHE A 558 -5.36 -0.21 -8.87
N GLY A 559 -4.39 -0.73 -9.63
CA GLY A 559 -3.54 -1.83 -9.18
C GLY A 559 -4.24 -3.20 -9.25
N PRO A 560 -3.58 -4.27 -8.79
CA PRO A 560 -4.15 -5.61 -8.80
C PRO A 560 -5.39 -5.71 -7.89
N LEU A 561 -6.20 -6.73 -8.13
CA LEU A 561 -7.43 -6.98 -7.38
C LEU A 561 -7.20 -7.06 -5.87
N CYS A 562 -6.11 -7.68 -5.44
CA CYS A 562 -5.74 -7.80 -4.03
C CYS A 562 -5.49 -6.45 -3.33
N ASP A 563 -5.08 -5.41 -4.05
CA ASP A 563 -4.88 -4.06 -3.50
C ASP A 563 -6.21 -3.30 -3.32
N ASN A 564 -7.29 -3.82 -3.91
CA ASN A 564 -8.66 -3.32 -3.77
C ASN A 564 -9.51 -4.12 -2.75
N ILE A 565 -8.88 -5.06 -2.05
CA ILE A 565 -9.44 -5.75 -0.89
C ILE A 565 -8.75 -5.18 0.35
N VAL A 566 -9.51 -4.71 1.32
CA VAL A 566 -8.98 -4.10 2.54
C VAL A 566 -9.17 -4.97 3.78
N GLY A 567 -10.01 -6.01 3.68
CA GLY A 567 -10.20 -6.99 4.74
C GLY A 567 -10.98 -8.20 4.26
N MET A 568 -10.98 -9.26 5.06
CA MET A 568 -11.71 -10.48 4.78
C MET A 568 -12.05 -11.25 6.06
N ASN A 569 -13.10 -12.06 5.99
CA ASN A 569 -13.32 -13.16 6.91
C ASN A 569 -12.69 -14.42 6.31
N TRP A 570 -11.84 -15.08 7.10
CA TRP A 570 -11.08 -16.25 6.67
C TRP A 570 -11.43 -17.46 7.50
N GLN A 571 -11.82 -18.54 6.88
CA GLN A 571 -12.05 -19.81 7.53
C GLN A 571 -10.73 -20.62 7.56
N LEU A 572 -10.24 -20.90 8.75
CA LEU A 572 -9.08 -21.75 8.98
C LEU A 572 -9.39 -23.22 8.64
N PRO A 573 -8.39 -24.07 8.38
CA PRO A 573 -8.60 -25.50 8.18
C PRO A 573 -9.34 -26.19 9.35
N SER A 574 -9.17 -25.69 10.58
CA SER A 574 -9.92 -26.13 11.76
C SER A 574 -11.43 -25.82 11.72
N GLY A 575 -11.90 -25.06 10.74
CA GLY A 575 -13.27 -24.57 10.61
C GLY A 575 -13.55 -23.25 11.35
N ARG A 576 -12.64 -22.77 12.23
CA ARG A 576 -12.79 -21.47 12.91
C ARG A 576 -12.72 -20.33 11.90
N VAL A 577 -13.46 -19.27 12.16
CA VAL A 577 -13.49 -18.08 11.30
C VAL A 577 -12.84 -16.91 12.02
N ILE A 578 -11.86 -16.30 11.37
CA ILE A 578 -11.10 -15.13 11.87
C ILE A 578 -11.29 -13.93 10.94
N ARG A 579 -11.05 -12.73 11.48
CA ARG A 579 -10.95 -11.51 10.70
C ARG A 579 -9.50 -11.21 10.36
N LEU A 580 -9.25 -10.80 9.11
CA LEU A 580 -7.97 -10.29 8.61
C LEU A 580 -8.22 -8.96 7.88
N GLY A 581 -7.35 -7.98 8.10
CA GLY A 581 -7.54 -6.61 7.59
C GLY A 581 -8.62 -5.83 8.35
N GLU A 582 -8.91 -4.62 7.87
CA GLU A 582 -9.76 -3.64 8.56
C GLU A 582 -10.79 -3.00 7.62
N ARG A 583 -11.64 -2.08 8.15
CA ARG A 583 -12.60 -1.28 7.38
C ARG A 583 -12.00 0.00 6.80
N VAL A 584 -10.69 0.12 6.75
CA VAL A 584 -9.99 1.32 6.32
C VAL A 584 -9.08 1.01 5.15
N VAL A 585 -8.82 2.03 4.34
CA VAL A 585 -8.08 1.85 3.08
C VAL A 585 -6.57 1.70 3.27
N LYS A 586 -6.06 1.98 4.47
CA LYS A 586 -4.63 2.03 4.78
C LYS A 586 -4.38 1.46 6.17
N THR A 587 -3.42 0.55 6.31
CA THR A 587 -2.99 -0.02 7.59
C THR A 587 -1.56 -0.52 7.53
N THR A 588 -0.81 -0.27 8.59
CA THR A 588 0.53 -0.85 8.85
C THR A 588 0.55 -1.60 10.18
N THR A 589 -0.62 -2.06 10.63
CA THR A 589 -0.78 -2.75 11.92
C THR A 589 -0.49 -4.24 11.77
N GLY A 590 0.71 -4.65 12.17
CA GLY A 590 1.17 -6.04 12.06
C GLY A 590 1.60 -6.43 10.66
N TYR A 591 1.79 -7.74 10.42
CA TYR A 591 2.18 -8.26 9.11
C TYR A 591 0.98 -8.35 8.16
N ASP A 592 1.20 -8.12 6.87
CA ASP A 592 0.15 -8.16 5.85
C ASP A 592 -0.27 -9.60 5.49
N LEU A 593 -0.76 -10.32 6.49
CA LEU A 593 -1.21 -11.71 6.34
C LEU A 593 -2.37 -11.83 5.37
N PHE A 594 -3.29 -10.87 5.31
CA PHE A 594 -4.46 -11.02 4.48
C PHE A 594 -4.11 -11.01 2.98
N ARG A 595 -3.22 -10.09 2.53
CA ARG A 595 -2.77 -10.08 1.14
C ARG A 595 -1.81 -11.22 0.83
N PHE A 596 -1.05 -11.69 1.81
CA PHE A 596 -0.26 -12.92 1.67
C PHE A 596 -1.13 -14.15 1.42
N LEU A 597 -2.28 -14.26 2.12
CA LEU A 597 -3.18 -15.41 2.02
C LEU A 597 -4.05 -15.42 0.77
N LEU A 598 -4.39 -14.24 0.21
CA LEU A 598 -5.28 -14.13 -0.95
C LEU A 598 -4.90 -15.06 -2.12
N PRO A 599 -3.63 -15.16 -2.54
CA PRO A 599 -3.23 -16.01 -3.66
C PRO A 599 -2.92 -17.46 -3.28
N THR A 600 -2.97 -17.85 -2.01
CA THR A 600 -2.49 -19.19 -1.56
C THR A 600 -3.47 -20.33 -1.77
N GLY A 601 -4.62 -20.04 -2.37
CA GLY A 601 -5.68 -21.06 -2.57
C GLY A 601 -6.25 -21.58 -1.26
N SER A 602 -6.36 -22.91 -1.12
CA SER A 602 -6.94 -23.55 0.08
C SER A 602 -5.90 -24.03 1.10
N ARG A 603 -4.61 -23.78 0.89
CA ARG A 603 -3.53 -24.31 1.75
C ARG A 603 -3.66 -23.90 3.22
N PHE A 604 -3.96 -22.63 3.47
CA PHE A 604 -4.09 -22.07 4.81
C PHE A 604 -5.53 -21.85 5.25
N GLY A 605 -6.51 -22.29 4.47
CA GLY A 605 -7.93 -22.04 4.68
C GLY A 605 -8.59 -21.43 3.45
N ARG A 606 -9.71 -20.72 3.65
CA ARG A 606 -10.45 -20.09 2.53
C ARG A 606 -11.13 -18.79 2.93
N PRO A 607 -11.29 -17.84 2.00
CA PRO A 607 -12.09 -16.65 2.24
C PRO A 607 -13.57 -17.00 2.32
N LEU A 608 -14.31 -16.32 3.20
CA LEU A 608 -15.77 -16.35 3.27
C LEU A 608 -16.38 -15.04 2.77
N ASP A 609 -15.79 -13.92 3.18
CA ASP A 609 -16.24 -12.58 2.82
C ASP A 609 -15.03 -11.70 2.48
N TYR A 610 -15.24 -10.72 1.59
CA TYR A 610 -14.27 -9.67 1.28
C TYR A 610 -14.83 -8.31 1.62
N VAL A 611 -13.99 -7.43 2.14
CA VAL A 611 -14.23 -5.99 2.22
C VAL A 611 -13.53 -5.33 1.04
N LEU A 612 -14.33 -4.86 0.08
CA LEU A 612 -13.84 -4.29 -1.18
C LEU A 612 -13.78 -2.78 -1.08
N ARG A 613 -12.73 -2.18 -1.67
CA ARG A 613 -12.60 -0.74 -1.85
C ARG A 613 -13.29 -0.32 -3.13
N LEU A 614 -14.32 0.52 -3.00
CA LEU A 614 -15.10 1.06 -4.10
C LEU A 614 -14.47 2.36 -4.63
N ARG A 615 -14.97 2.78 -5.79
CA ARG A 615 -14.63 4.07 -6.40
C ARG A 615 -15.91 4.78 -6.78
N THR A 616 -15.86 6.10 -6.82
CA THR A 616 -16.95 6.91 -7.36
C THR A 616 -17.19 6.51 -8.81
N ASP A 617 -18.44 6.29 -9.17
CA ASP A 617 -18.88 6.14 -10.56
C ASP A 617 -19.20 7.52 -11.13
N SER A 618 -18.48 7.92 -12.15
CA SER A 618 -18.68 9.19 -12.82
C SER A 618 -19.89 9.18 -13.79
N GLY A 619 -20.63 8.06 -13.86
CA GLY A 619 -21.87 7.89 -14.61
C GLY A 619 -21.69 7.45 -16.06
N ALA A 620 -20.57 7.69 -16.70
CA ALA A 620 -20.30 7.26 -18.07
C ALA A 620 -18.93 6.59 -18.21
N THR A 621 -18.88 5.52 -18.98
CA THR A 621 -17.64 4.84 -19.35
C THR A 621 -17.48 4.88 -20.85
N PHE A 622 -16.37 5.44 -21.30
CA PHE A 622 -16.02 5.61 -22.70
C PHE A 622 -14.88 4.67 -23.07
N GLN A 623 -14.86 4.25 -24.33
CA GLN A 623 -13.85 3.37 -24.88
C GLN A 623 -13.31 3.95 -26.17
N ALA A 624 -12.01 3.88 -26.36
CA ALA A 624 -11.33 4.14 -27.60
C ALA A 624 -10.60 2.87 -28.06
N ASP A 625 -10.84 2.44 -29.28
CA ASP A 625 -10.17 1.32 -29.93
C ASP A 625 -9.22 1.87 -30.99
N LEU A 626 -7.91 1.67 -30.80
CA LEU A 626 -6.86 2.12 -31.72
C LEU A 626 -6.33 0.90 -32.48
N SER A 627 -6.38 0.98 -33.82
CA SER A 627 -5.94 -0.08 -34.71
C SER A 627 -4.96 0.44 -35.77
N GLY A 628 -4.07 -0.40 -36.25
CA GLY A 628 -3.09 -0.03 -37.25
C GLY A 628 -1.97 -1.07 -37.41
N PRO A 629 -0.88 -0.71 -38.13
CA PRO A 629 0.27 -1.58 -38.29
C PRO A 629 0.86 -2.04 -36.94
N ALA A 630 1.39 -3.24 -36.94
CA ALA A 630 1.96 -3.87 -35.75
C ALA A 630 3.06 -3.03 -35.07
N ASP A 631 3.93 -2.45 -35.86
CA ASP A 631 5.07 -1.66 -35.38
C ASP A 631 4.58 -0.32 -34.81
N ALA A 632 3.54 0.28 -35.39
CA ALA A 632 2.89 1.47 -34.87
C ALA A 632 2.27 1.21 -33.49
N LEU A 633 1.55 0.09 -33.30
CA LEU A 633 1.00 -0.30 -32.02
C LEU A 633 2.09 -0.60 -30.97
N ASN A 634 3.18 -1.26 -31.37
CA ASN A 634 4.31 -1.52 -30.47
C ASN A 634 4.99 -0.24 -29.98
N ALA A 635 5.05 0.80 -30.83
CA ALA A 635 5.59 2.11 -30.47
C ALA A 635 4.57 2.95 -29.64
N ALA A 636 3.28 2.84 -29.95
CA ALA A 636 2.23 3.61 -29.31
C ALA A 636 2.03 3.22 -27.84
N VAL A 637 2.08 1.94 -27.48
CA VAL A 637 1.82 1.50 -26.11
C VAL A 637 2.79 2.11 -25.10
N PRO A 638 4.13 2.03 -25.26
CA PRO A 638 5.06 2.71 -24.36
C PRO A 638 4.82 4.23 -24.29
N ALA A 639 4.57 4.88 -25.44
CA ALA A 639 4.30 6.33 -25.48
C ALA A 639 3.02 6.70 -24.69
N LEU A 640 1.96 5.91 -24.81
CA LEU A 640 0.74 6.11 -24.06
C LEU A 640 0.96 5.91 -22.56
N LEU A 641 1.72 4.88 -22.18
CA LEU A 641 2.04 4.61 -20.77
C LEU A 641 2.92 5.71 -20.15
N HIS A 642 3.72 6.43 -20.94
CA HIS A 642 4.50 7.60 -20.49
C HIS A 642 3.66 8.87 -20.35
N SER A 643 2.47 8.91 -20.93
CA SER A 643 1.57 10.05 -20.79
C SER A 643 0.99 10.11 -19.37
N CYS A 644 0.88 11.31 -18.81
CA CYS A 644 0.20 11.53 -17.53
C CYS A 644 -1.30 11.20 -17.58
N TRP A 645 -1.89 11.03 -18.77
CA TRP A 645 -3.25 10.51 -18.96
C TRP A 645 -3.46 9.12 -18.38
N MET A 646 -2.36 8.34 -18.19
CA MET A 646 -2.40 7.04 -17.51
C MET A 646 -2.98 7.09 -16.10
N HIS A 647 -2.90 8.22 -15.42
CA HIS A 647 -3.52 8.42 -14.11
C HIS A 647 -5.06 8.54 -14.18
N TRP A 648 -5.62 8.70 -15.39
CA TRP A 648 -7.03 8.97 -15.64
C TRP A 648 -7.72 7.87 -16.45
N PHE A 649 -6.97 7.10 -17.24
CA PHE A 649 -7.51 5.93 -17.92
C PHE A 649 -7.70 4.77 -16.92
N ASP A 650 -8.88 4.18 -16.92
CA ASP A 650 -9.16 3.01 -16.08
C ASP A 650 -8.39 1.79 -16.58
N ALA A 651 -8.34 1.60 -17.91
CA ALA A 651 -7.69 0.46 -18.54
C ALA A 651 -6.94 0.86 -19.82
N VAL A 652 -5.80 0.21 -20.05
CA VAL A 652 -5.05 0.22 -21.31
C VAL A 652 -4.67 -1.24 -21.62
N ASP A 653 -5.34 -1.83 -22.60
CA ASP A 653 -5.23 -3.23 -22.93
C ASP A 653 -4.90 -3.43 -24.42
N VAL A 654 -4.09 -4.43 -24.74
CA VAL A 654 -3.90 -4.87 -26.12
C VAL A 654 -4.48 -6.27 -26.29
N ARG A 655 -5.40 -6.41 -27.23
CA ARG A 655 -5.95 -7.69 -27.66
C ARG A 655 -5.20 -8.15 -28.89
N VAL A 656 -4.75 -9.39 -28.89
CA VAL A 656 -4.09 -10.04 -30.02
C VAL A 656 -4.91 -11.27 -30.40
N ALA A 657 -5.43 -11.29 -31.63
CA ALA A 657 -6.16 -12.45 -32.17
C ALA A 657 -5.19 -13.50 -32.69
N GLY A 658 -5.44 -14.77 -32.32
CA GLY A 658 -4.50 -15.85 -32.63
C GLY A 658 -4.35 -16.24 -34.10
N ALA A 659 -5.41 -16.09 -34.90
CA ALA A 659 -5.46 -16.61 -36.24
C ALA A 659 -4.66 -15.78 -37.30
N ASP A 660 -4.65 -14.45 -37.11
CA ASP A 660 -4.03 -13.53 -38.09
C ASP A 660 -3.03 -12.56 -37.45
N GLY A 661 -2.82 -12.66 -36.13
CA GLY A 661 -1.92 -11.78 -35.37
C GLY A 661 -2.39 -10.32 -35.31
N SER A 662 -3.65 -10.04 -35.67
CA SER A 662 -4.19 -8.70 -35.58
C SER A 662 -4.20 -8.24 -34.12
N ALA A 663 -3.86 -6.99 -33.88
CA ALA A 663 -3.81 -6.40 -32.56
C ALA A 663 -4.67 -5.14 -32.50
N LEU A 664 -5.29 -4.93 -31.35
CA LEU A 664 -6.14 -3.78 -31.06
C LEU A 664 -5.75 -3.21 -29.70
N LEU A 665 -5.32 -1.95 -29.67
CA LEU A 665 -5.09 -1.21 -28.43
C LEU A 665 -6.41 -0.59 -27.95
N ARG A 666 -6.85 -0.94 -26.77
CA ARG A 666 -8.07 -0.43 -26.16
C ARG A 666 -7.77 0.44 -24.95
N VAL A 667 -8.34 1.61 -24.92
CA VAL A 667 -8.28 2.53 -23.79
C VAL A 667 -9.70 2.73 -23.25
N THR A 668 -9.85 2.64 -21.93
CA THR A 668 -11.15 2.83 -21.26
C THR A 668 -11.02 3.93 -20.21
N MET A 669 -12.00 4.82 -20.13
CA MET A 669 -12.06 5.92 -19.17
C MET A 669 -13.47 6.04 -18.59
N ASN A 670 -13.59 6.00 -17.25
CA ASN A 670 -14.82 6.39 -16.55
C ASN A 670 -14.65 7.83 -16.04
N CYS A 671 -15.44 8.74 -16.60
CA CYS A 671 -15.36 10.17 -16.29
C CYS A 671 -16.70 10.87 -16.48
N PRO A 672 -16.90 12.07 -15.90
CA PRO A 672 -18.04 12.93 -16.28
C PRO A 672 -18.08 13.16 -17.78
N ALA A 673 -19.29 13.27 -18.35
CA ALA A 673 -19.46 13.51 -19.77
C ALA A 673 -18.80 14.83 -20.25
N THR A 674 -18.63 15.79 -19.35
CA THR A 674 -17.93 17.05 -19.59
C THR A 674 -16.42 16.89 -19.83
N ASP A 675 -15.80 15.84 -19.30
CA ASP A 675 -14.36 15.62 -19.36
C ASP A 675 -13.95 14.72 -20.53
N TRP A 676 -14.89 13.91 -21.02
CA TRP A 676 -14.66 13.02 -22.15
C TRP A 676 -14.14 13.71 -23.42
N PRO A 677 -14.63 14.90 -23.82
CA PRO A 677 -14.08 15.60 -24.97
C PRO A 677 -12.56 15.80 -24.89
N LEU A 678 -12.01 16.12 -23.72
CA LEU A 678 -10.57 16.30 -23.53
C LEU A 678 -9.80 14.98 -23.72
N GLY A 679 -10.30 13.89 -23.12
CA GLY A 679 -9.71 12.56 -23.31
C GLY A 679 -9.79 12.08 -24.76
N ARG A 680 -10.91 12.33 -25.45
CA ARG A 680 -11.10 11.99 -26.86
C ARG A 680 -10.16 12.79 -27.76
N ASP A 681 -10.01 14.10 -27.52
CA ASP A 681 -9.13 14.97 -28.33
C ASP A 681 -7.66 14.56 -28.15
N PHE A 682 -7.24 14.24 -26.92
CA PHE A 682 -5.93 13.64 -26.67
C PHE A 682 -5.74 12.33 -27.44
N LEU A 683 -6.67 11.36 -27.35
CA LEU A 683 -6.55 10.06 -28.01
C LEU A 683 -6.60 10.19 -29.54
N SER A 684 -7.36 11.16 -30.08
CA SER A 684 -7.38 11.47 -31.53
C SER A 684 -6.03 11.99 -32.02
N ALA A 685 -5.45 12.96 -31.31
CA ALA A 685 -4.13 13.50 -31.64
C ALA A 685 -3.04 12.43 -31.47
N PHE A 686 -3.12 11.63 -30.40
CA PHE A 686 -2.21 10.52 -30.15
C PHE A 686 -2.26 9.47 -31.28
N ALA A 687 -3.46 9.06 -31.70
CA ALA A 687 -3.63 8.10 -32.79
C ALA A 687 -3.03 8.64 -34.10
N GLN A 688 -3.29 9.91 -34.43
CA GLN A 688 -2.70 10.56 -35.61
C GLN A 688 -1.16 10.58 -35.55
N ALA A 689 -0.58 10.91 -34.40
CA ALA A 689 0.88 10.96 -34.22
C ALA A 689 1.55 9.58 -34.38
N HIS A 690 0.81 8.51 -34.14
CA HIS A 690 1.30 7.12 -34.20
C HIS A 690 0.77 6.35 -35.42
N GLU A 691 0.19 7.03 -36.41
CA GLU A 691 -0.37 6.42 -37.62
C GLU A 691 -1.42 5.32 -37.35
N LEU A 692 -2.24 5.53 -36.31
CA LEU A 692 -3.31 4.64 -35.91
C LEU A 692 -4.68 5.21 -36.28
N VAL A 693 -5.66 4.34 -36.49
CA VAL A 693 -7.07 4.68 -36.57
C VAL A 693 -7.70 4.54 -35.20
N CYS A 694 -8.48 5.53 -34.77
CA CYS A 694 -9.13 5.56 -33.46
C CYS A 694 -10.64 5.59 -33.63
N ASP A 695 -11.33 4.58 -33.11
CA ASP A 695 -12.78 4.46 -33.05
C ASP A 695 -13.27 4.62 -31.63
N PHE A 696 -14.28 5.47 -31.41
CA PHE A 696 -14.85 5.75 -30.09
C PHE A 696 -16.21 5.09 -29.90
N SER A 697 -16.46 4.57 -28.70
CA SER A 697 -17.73 3.98 -28.31
C SER A 697 -18.07 4.24 -26.84
N GLU A 698 -19.35 4.26 -26.51
CA GLU A 698 -19.87 4.26 -25.13
C GLU A 698 -20.07 2.83 -24.59
N ARG A 699 -19.81 1.81 -25.41
CA ARG A 699 -19.96 0.41 -25.00
C ARG A 699 -18.59 -0.18 -24.66
N VAL A 700 -18.44 -0.60 -23.42
CA VAL A 700 -17.26 -1.32 -22.95
C VAL A 700 -17.41 -2.80 -23.27
N ALA A 701 -16.55 -3.32 -24.14
CA ALA A 701 -16.45 -4.77 -24.35
C ALA A 701 -15.67 -5.39 -23.20
N LEU A 702 -16.31 -6.26 -22.47
CA LEU A 702 -15.78 -6.90 -21.27
C LEU A 702 -14.72 -7.96 -21.62
N PRO A 703 -13.68 -8.13 -20.77
CA PRO A 703 -12.72 -9.22 -20.96
C PRO A 703 -13.41 -10.58 -20.86
N PRO A 704 -12.90 -11.61 -21.56
CA PRO A 704 -13.35 -12.97 -21.38
C PRO A 704 -13.04 -13.44 -19.94
N GLY A 705 -13.72 -14.49 -19.45
CA GLY A 705 -13.60 -15.03 -18.11
C GLY A 705 -12.17 -15.37 -17.64
N LEU A 706 -12.01 -16.44 -16.85
CA LEU A 706 -10.68 -16.81 -16.34
C LEU A 706 -9.74 -17.26 -17.46
N PRO A 707 -8.48 -16.80 -17.49
CA PRO A 707 -7.49 -17.23 -18.49
C PRO A 707 -7.06 -18.69 -18.25
N ASP A 708 -6.63 -19.35 -19.31
CA ASP A 708 -5.99 -20.68 -19.24
C ASP A 708 -4.55 -20.60 -18.72
N VAL A 709 -3.88 -19.51 -19.02
CA VAL A 709 -2.51 -19.23 -18.60
C VAL A 709 -2.30 -17.72 -18.45
N MET A 710 -1.48 -17.35 -17.49
CA MET A 710 -1.05 -15.98 -17.25
C MET A 710 0.48 -15.91 -17.25
N PHE A 711 1.03 -14.92 -17.94
CA PHE A 711 2.44 -14.56 -17.88
C PHE A 711 2.57 -13.17 -17.29
N LYS A 712 3.50 -13.01 -16.36
CA LYS A 712 3.86 -11.72 -15.79
C LYS A 712 5.25 -11.31 -16.26
N THR A 713 5.34 -10.14 -16.86
CA THR A 713 6.54 -9.56 -17.45
C THR A 713 6.61 -8.06 -17.18
N THR A 714 7.53 -7.35 -17.77
CA THR A 714 7.60 -5.88 -17.70
C THR A 714 6.63 -5.21 -18.67
N PRO A 715 6.11 -4.00 -18.39
CA PRO A 715 5.23 -3.28 -19.30
C PRO A 715 5.78 -3.12 -20.71
N GLN A 716 7.09 -2.90 -20.87
CA GLN A 716 7.76 -2.75 -22.17
C GLN A 716 7.71 -4.01 -23.03
N ARG A 717 7.57 -5.20 -22.46
CA ARG A 717 7.56 -6.50 -23.17
C ARG A 717 6.19 -7.10 -23.37
N VAL A 718 5.17 -6.55 -22.70
CA VAL A 718 3.85 -7.18 -22.61
C VAL A 718 3.21 -7.40 -23.98
N VAL A 719 3.29 -6.43 -24.88
CA VAL A 719 2.70 -6.52 -26.22
C VAL A 719 3.47 -7.48 -27.12
N SER A 720 4.81 -7.39 -27.11
CA SER A 720 5.65 -8.28 -27.90
C SER A 720 5.51 -9.73 -27.44
N LEU A 721 5.43 -9.97 -26.15
CA LEU A 721 5.18 -11.29 -25.58
C LEU A 721 3.81 -11.83 -26.00
N ALA A 722 2.73 -11.03 -25.87
CA ALA A 722 1.39 -11.44 -26.28
C ALA A 722 1.32 -11.82 -27.76
N ARG A 723 1.99 -11.09 -28.64
CA ARG A 723 2.07 -11.38 -30.08
C ARG A 723 2.85 -12.65 -30.38
N GLN A 724 4.00 -12.82 -29.72
CA GLN A 724 4.78 -14.02 -29.83
C GLN A 724 3.97 -15.26 -29.41
N LEU A 725 3.30 -15.19 -28.27
CA LEU A 725 2.46 -16.25 -27.75
C LEU A 725 1.26 -16.54 -28.65
N ALA A 726 0.64 -15.52 -29.24
CA ALA A 726 -0.44 -15.70 -30.22
C ALA A 726 0.05 -16.42 -31.46
N ALA A 727 1.21 -16.02 -32.01
CA ALA A 727 1.81 -16.67 -33.15
C ALA A 727 2.20 -18.14 -32.91
N GLU A 728 2.67 -18.46 -31.68
CA GLU A 728 3.06 -19.82 -31.29
C GLU A 728 1.86 -20.74 -31.02
N THR A 729 0.74 -20.21 -30.54
CA THR A 729 -0.40 -21.02 -30.05
C THR A 729 -1.62 -20.98 -30.95
N GLY A 730 -1.76 -19.95 -31.80
CA GLY A 730 -3.02 -19.65 -32.50
C GLY A 730 -4.17 -19.25 -31.57
N GLY A 731 -3.93 -19.00 -30.27
CA GLY A 731 -4.92 -18.62 -29.27
C GLY A 731 -5.11 -17.09 -29.19
N ASP A 732 -6.17 -16.66 -28.52
CA ASP A 732 -6.41 -15.23 -28.23
C ASP A 732 -5.65 -14.81 -26.97
N TRP A 733 -5.02 -13.63 -27.02
CA TRP A 733 -4.22 -13.10 -25.93
C TRP A 733 -4.64 -11.67 -25.58
N LEU A 734 -4.73 -11.41 -24.29
CA LEU A 734 -5.07 -10.10 -23.73
C LEU A 734 -3.91 -9.60 -22.86
N ALA A 735 -3.30 -8.50 -23.26
CA ALA A 735 -2.21 -7.88 -22.55
C ALA A 735 -2.70 -6.67 -21.75
N PHE A 736 -2.56 -6.72 -20.44
CA PHE A 736 -2.77 -5.59 -19.54
C PHE A 736 -1.47 -4.78 -19.47
N CYS A 737 -1.41 -3.67 -20.19
CA CYS A 737 -0.15 -3.00 -20.49
C CYS A 737 0.57 -2.46 -19.26
N ALA A 738 -0.10 -1.69 -18.41
CA ALA A 738 0.54 -1.06 -17.25
C ALA A 738 1.01 -2.06 -16.17
N PRO A 739 0.23 -3.10 -15.78
CA PRO A 739 0.70 -4.09 -14.83
C PRO A 739 1.69 -5.12 -15.42
N GLY A 740 1.90 -5.15 -16.74
CA GLY A 740 2.80 -6.12 -17.38
C GLY A 740 2.28 -7.56 -17.37
N VAL A 741 0.98 -7.77 -17.53
CA VAL A 741 0.34 -9.10 -17.45
C VAL A 741 -0.25 -9.50 -18.80
N VAL A 742 -0.02 -10.74 -19.21
CA VAL A 742 -0.58 -11.34 -20.43
C VAL A 742 -1.44 -12.54 -20.06
N HIS A 743 -2.71 -12.48 -20.43
CA HIS A 743 -3.67 -13.59 -20.27
C HIS A 743 -3.85 -14.32 -21.58
N GLY A 744 -3.77 -15.65 -21.58
CA GLY A 744 -3.96 -16.52 -22.72
C GLY A 744 -5.23 -17.35 -22.63
N TYR A 745 -5.95 -17.43 -23.75
CA TYR A 745 -7.21 -18.14 -23.92
C TYR A 745 -7.04 -19.17 -25.05
N LEU A 746 -6.49 -20.34 -24.71
CA LEU A 746 -6.04 -21.36 -25.67
C LEU A 746 -7.15 -22.21 -26.27
N GLY A 747 -8.34 -22.22 -25.65
CA GLY A 747 -9.47 -23.04 -26.08
C GLY A 747 -10.44 -22.37 -27.07
N GLY A 748 -10.13 -21.17 -27.58
CA GLY A 748 -11.06 -20.32 -28.30
C GLY A 748 -12.13 -19.72 -27.38
N ARG A 749 -13.06 -18.92 -27.92
CA ARG A 749 -14.19 -18.35 -27.17
C ARG A 749 -15.22 -19.45 -26.81
N ARG A 750 -14.86 -20.41 -25.99
CA ARG A 750 -15.80 -21.33 -25.37
C ARG A 750 -16.55 -20.62 -24.28
N ASP A 751 -17.74 -21.08 -23.99
CA ASP A 751 -18.49 -20.68 -22.79
C ASP A 751 -17.69 -21.16 -21.56
N GLN A 752 -16.82 -20.30 -21.06
CA GLN A 752 -15.71 -20.63 -20.15
C GLN A 752 -16.19 -21.03 -18.74
N ASN A 753 -17.50 -21.03 -18.51
CA ASN A 753 -18.13 -21.55 -17.28
C ASN A 753 -18.27 -23.08 -17.24
N SER A 754 -17.88 -23.81 -18.29
CA SER A 754 -18.11 -25.26 -18.37
C SER A 754 -17.17 -26.11 -17.51
N GLY A 755 -16.04 -25.55 -17.02
CA GLY A 755 -15.05 -26.35 -16.28
C GLY A 755 -14.40 -27.48 -17.13
N GLU A 756 -14.61 -27.50 -18.43
CA GLU A 756 -14.07 -28.54 -19.30
C GLU A 756 -12.54 -28.44 -19.39
N PRO A 757 -11.82 -29.57 -19.25
CA PRO A 757 -10.37 -29.59 -19.36
C PRO A 757 -9.91 -29.22 -20.79
N LEU A 758 -8.72 -28.62 -20.89
CA LEU A 758 -8.06 -28.39 -22.18
C LEU A 758 -7.90 -29.69 -22.97
N SER A 759 -8.03 -29.62 -24.30
CA SER A 759 -7.73 -30.75 -25.15
C SER A 759 -6.27 -31.21 -24.97
N ALA A 760 -5.97 -32.47 -25.24
CA ALA A 760 -4.61 -33.00 -25.14
C ALA A 760 -3.58 -32.20 -25.96
N ALA A 761 -3.97 -31.70 -27.14
CA ALA A 761 -3.16 -30.85 -28.00
C ALA A 761 -2.90 -29.48 -27.36
N ALA A 762 -3.93 -28.82 -26.81
CA ALA A 762 -3.81 -27.56 -26.13
C ALA A 762 -2.96 -27.68 -24.85
N MET A 763 -3.09 -28.79 -24.12
CA MET A 763 -2.27 -29.09 -22.95
C MET A 763 -0.78 -29.28 -23.32
N THR A 764 -0.49 -29.96 -24.43
CA THR A 764 0.86 -30.14 -24.93
C THR A 764 1.48 -28.82 -25.40
N ALA A 765 0.69 -27.99 -26.09
CA ALA A 765 1.10 -26.66 -26.50
C ALA A 765 1.41 -25.77 -25.29
N LEU A 766 0.57 -25.80 -24.24
CA LEU A 766 0.76 -25.05 -23.01
C LEU A 766 2.05 -25.45 -22.28
N LYS A 767 2.32 -26.76 -22.13
CA LYS A 767 3.55 -27.26 -21.50
C LYS A 767 4.82 -26.81 -22.27
N THR A 768 4.77 -26.88 -23.61
CA THR A 768 5.87 -26.44 -24.46
C THR A 768 6.08 -24.94 -24.37
N LEU A 769 5.01 -24.16 -24.38
CA LEU A 769 5.03 -22.72 -24.24
C LEU A 769 5.68 -22.29 -22.92
N VAL A 770 5.22 -22.85 -21.80
CA VAL A 770 5.76 -22.57 -20.47
C VAL A 770 7.26 -22.92 -20.42
N GLY A 771 7.65 -24.10 -20.91
CA GLY A 771 9.05 -24.53 -20.92
C GLY A 771 9.98 -23.61 -21.69
N ARG A 772 9.50 -22.99 -22.79
CA ARG A 772 10.30 -22.03 -23.60
C ARG A 772 10.48 -20.67 -22.92
N HIS A 773 9.47 -20.19 -22.24
CA HIS A 773 9.45 -18.81 -21.72
C HIS A 773 9.84 -18.69 -20.25
N GLN A 774 9.83 -19.79 -19.50
CA GLN A 774 10.06 -19.81 -18.06
C GLN A 774 11.39 -19.18 -17.66
N GLU A 775 12.50 -19.51 -18.32
CA GLU A 775 13.83 -19.02 -17.95
C GLU A 775 13.97 -17.51 -18.21
N ALA A 776 13.49 -17.03 -19.36
CA ALA A 776 13.53 -15.61 -19.70
C ALA A 776 12.66 -14.77 -18.74
N LEU A 777 11.47 -15.26 -18.37
CA LEU A 777 10.61 -14.62 -17.40
C LEU A 777 11.26 -14.56 -16.01
N HIS A 778 11.87 -15.66 -15.57
CA HIS A 778 12.52 -15.74 -14.27
C HIS A 778 13.68 -14.75 -14.14
N GLN A 779 14.48 -14.56 -15.19
CA GLN A 779 15.58 -13.57 -15.23
C GLN A 779 15.08 -12.13 -15.02
N GLU A 780 13.84 -11.83 -15.42
CA GLU A 780 13.19 -10.54 -15.26
C GLU A 780 12.41 -10.41 -13.93
N GLY A 781 12.42 -11.46 -13.09
CA GLY A 781 11.55 -11.53 -11.91
C GLY A 781 10.08 -11.67 -12.26
N GLY A 782 9.78 -12.07 -13.50
CA GLY A 782 8.44 -12.45 -13.96
C GLY A 782 8.14 -13.91 -13.68
N GLU A 783 6.89 -14.29 -13.88
CA GLU A 783 6.37 -15.62 -13.58
C GLU A 783 5.25 -16.02 -14.55
N TRP A 784 4.89 -17.28 -14.48
CA TRP A 784 3.74 -17.82 -15.19
C TRP A 784 2.83 -18.59 -14.24
N HIS A 785 1.57 -18.66 -14.59
CA HIS A 785 0.57 -19.47 -13.90
C HIS A 785 -0.39 -20.11 -14.89
N SER A 786 -0.86 -21.29 -14.56
CA SER A 786 -1.94 -21.95 -15.29
C SER A 786 -2.85 -22.71 -14.34
N ARG A 787 -4.15 -22.61 -14.55
CA ARG A 787 -5.13 -23.43 -13.85
C ARG A 787 -5.05 -24.93 -14.19
N HIS A 788 -4.26 -25.29 -15.19
CA HIS A 788 -4.14 -26.64 -15.72
C HIS A 788 -2.80 -27.31 -15.45
N LEU A 789 -1.77 -26.55 -15.02
CA LEU A 789 -0.43 -27.06 -14.72
C LEU A 789 -0.07 -26.79 -13.26
N ALA A 790 0.67 -27.74 -12.67
CA ALA A 790 1.26 -27.49 -11.35
C ALA A 790 2.33 -26.40 -11.42
N ASP A 791 2.36 -25.57 -10.39
CA ASP A 791 3.37 -24.53 -10.21
C ASP A 791 4.77 -25.13 -10.01
N ALA A 792 5.81 -24.32 -10.23
CA ALA A 792 7.18 -24.71 -9.90
C ALA A 792 7.31 -24.99 -8.38
N PRO A 793 8.15 -25.95 -7.97
CA PRO A 793 8.32 -26.27 -6.56
C PRO A 793 8.87 -25.06 -5.77
N LEU A 794 8.51 -24.99 -4.48
CA LEU A 794 9.10 -24.05 -3.54
C LEU A 794 10.59 -24.38 -3.34
N SER A 795 11.40 -23.36 -3.09
CA SER A 795 12.76 -23.55 -2.60
C SER A 795 12.74 -24.23 -1.20
N GLU A 796 13.83 -24.84 -0.80
CA GLU A 796 13.93 -25.47 0.54
C GLU A 796 13.62 -24.50 1.68
N LEU A 797 14.05 -23.25 1.56
CA LEU A 797 13.78 -22.21 2.54
C LEU A 797 12.28 -21.85 2.58
N GLU A 798 11.68 -21.66 1.42
CA GLU A 798 10.23 -21.35 1.32
C GLU A 798 9.39 -22.52 1.86
N ALA A 799 9.77 -23.75 1.54
CA ALA A 799 9.11 -24.94 2.06
C ALA A 799 9.19 -25.02 3.60
N ALA A 800 10.34 -24.65 4.17
CA ALA A 800 10.50 -24.59 5.64
C ALA A 800 9.60 -23.52 6.27
N TRP A 801 9.49 -22.34 5.66
CA TRP A 801 8.57 -21.28 6.13
C TRP A 801 7.11 -21.69 6.02
N VAL A 802 6.74 -22.28 4.90
CA VAL A 802 5.38 -22.82 4.70
C VAL A 802 5.06 -23.86 5.77
N ALA A 803 5.95 -24.78 6.09
CA ALA A 803 5.72 -25.81 7.10
C ALA A 803 5.45 -25.22 8.49
N VAL A 804 6.18 -24.18 8.89
CA VAL A 804 5.93 -23.48 10.17
C VAL A 804 4.55 -22.81 10.15
N LEU A 805 4.21 -22.12 9.06
CA LEU A 805 2.91 -21.45 8.93
C LEU A 805 1.76 -22.49 8.92
N GLU A 806 1.87 -23.57 8.14
CA GLU A 806 0.87 -24.63 8.09
C GLU A 806 0.62 -25.25 9.47
N GLN A 807 1.68 -25.49 10.24
CA GLN A 807 1.53 -26.01 11.61
C GLN A 807 0.65 -25.10 12.46
N GLU A 808 0.84 -23.78 12.40
CA GLU A 808 0.07 -22.82 13.17
C GLU A 808 -1.36 -22.63 12.63
N PHE A 809 -1.55 -22.61 11.31
CA PHE A 809 -2.87 -22.46 10.69
C PHE A 809 -3.77 -23.71 10.92
N ASN A 810 -3.17 -24.90 11.03
CA ASN A 810 -3.88 -26.16 11.27
C ASN A 810 -4.15 -26.47 12.75
N GLN A 811 -3.68 -25.63 13.69
CA GLN A 811 -3.98 -25.87 15.11
C GLN A 811 -5.49 -25.75 15.37
N PRO A 812 -6.06 -26.65 16.19
CA PRO A 812 -7.49 -26.71 16.47
C PRO A 812 -8.02 -25.50 17.25
#